data_05f28dcfe46ec238a55076d313c438cf
#
_entry.id   05f28dcfe46ec238a55076d313c438cf
#
_cell.length_a   1.000
_cell.length_b   1.000
_cell.length_c   1.000
_cell.angle_alpha   90.00
_cell.angle_beta   90.00
_cell.angle_gamma   90.00
#
_symmetry.space_group_name_H-M   'P 1'
#
loop_
_entity.id
_entity.type
_entity.pdbx_description
1 polymer ?
#
loop_
_entity_poly.entity_id
_entity_poly.type
_entity_poly.pdbx_seq_one_letter_code
_entity_poly.pdbx_strand_id
1 'polypeptide(L)'
;YDKYVKRCFDIVLSFGGIVALSPLLLGIAVAIKIDDPGPVFFTQKRLGQDKKYFRVYKFRSMKMSTPHDTPTHMLENPEQYITRVGKFLRAHSLDELPQLFNVLDGSLSLVGPRPGLWNQDVLTAERDKYGVNEYKPGITGWAQINGRDSISIERKSELDGYGVKHSSPLFDLKCLLGTVIKVGHDDTVVEGGTGAMTKACRSYTEGKTKEELIGKIGFGEAVEVDKNLKKKVLITGAGSYIGQSFTDYAKKHYPENFEIDELDMMGETWKECDFSQYDIIYHVAGIAHADVGNVSEETKEKYYAVNTDLTVEVARKAKEEKAKEFIFMSSMIVYGESAPYGKMRVIDESTVPIPANFYGDSKLQADVAVRELADEKFHVTVLRPPMIYGKGSRGNYPTLAKLARKLPVFPDVNNQRSMLYIGNLCEFLCDIMLIKNRNENAVVLVPQNAEWTNTSDMVKEIANISGKKIAVFKIMRPMVAVGGKMPGKIGGLINKAFGNNCYAHELSKYQGIDYQKSTLEESVKLTEANIVNQKKCVLMLASVASMIDQFNMSNIDILLNMGYRVDVACNFGFGSTCSDEKITELKSKLKEKGVECYQVDFTRNVMNLIQDDKAYRQVRKLVENNRYDLIHCHSPIGGVIGRIVAHETGIKVIYTAHGFHFYTGGPKKNWMIYYPIEKLLSRWTDVLITINKEDYGRAKQKFHAKETKYIPGVGVNIDRFELGQEEREQNRKLKREELAVPEKGFVLLSVGELQDRKNQRVVIKALHELNNPDIYYWAVGKGELFTEYQQLIEKYGLKDKITLLGFRTDIVELCDAADCFVHPSVREGLGIAPLEAMAGGLPLISSYVNGIKDYTENGVSGCCLIDPLSVEEMKKAIQKMYENVEFRKKCGINNLKTVKRFDIKNTDEIMKDIYSQFL
;
A
#
# COMPACT_ATOMS: atom_id res chain seq x y z
N TYR A 1 -20.62 23.08 -43.30
CA TYR A 1 -19.52 22.42 -42.62
C TYR A 1 -19.74 20.91 -42.53
N ASP A 2 -20.86 20.45 -42.01
CA ASP A 2 -21.13 19.02 -41.62
C ASP A 2 -21.10 18.07 -42.84
N LYS A 3 -21.56 18.52 -44.01
CA LYS A 3 -21.74 17.63 -45.15
C LYS A 3 -20.45 17.27 -45.92
N TYR A 4 -19.47 18.17 -46.00
CA TYR A 4 -18.24 17.92 -46.76
C TYR A 4 -16.97 18.07 -45.92
N VAL A 5 -16.79 19.23 -45.27
CA VAL A 5 -15.56 19.54 -44.54
C VAL A 5 -15.36 18.60 -43.32
N LYS A 6 -16.38 18.44 -42.52
CA LYS A 6 -16.39 17.53 -41.41
C LYS A 6 -16.12 16.09 -41.86
N ARG A 7 -16.73 15.67 -42.98
CA ARG A 7 -16.50 14.31 -43.50
C ARG A 7 -15.05 14.08 -43.95
N CYS A 8 -14.38 15.07 -44.52
CA CYS A 8 -12.97 14.99 -44.86
C CYS A 8 -12.11 14.84 -43.61
N PHE A 9 -12.39 15.64 -42.56
CA PHE A 9 -11.70 15.49 -41.26
C PHE A 9 -11.95 14.12 -40.62
N ASP A 10 -13.18 13.63 -40.63
CA ASP A 10 -13.54 12.31 -40.17
C ASP A 10 -12.71 11.20 -40.83
N ILE A 11 -12.58 11.23 -42.16
CA ILE A 11 -11.83 10.23 -42.92
C ILE A 11 -10.33 10.33 -42.64
N VAL A 12 -9.75 11.53 -42.71
CA VAL A 12 -8.32 11.72 -42.52
C VAL A 12 -7.88 11.33 -41.11
N LEU A 13 -8.60 11.78 -40.08
CA LEU A 13 -8.23 11.52 -38.70
C LEU A 13 -8.51 10.06 -38.29
N SER A 14 -9.60 9.45 -38.76
CA SER A 14 -9.87 8.04 -38.45
C SER A 14 -8.92 7.09 -39.17
N PHE A 15 -8.57 7.37 -40.45
CA PHE A 15 -7.58 6.59 -41.18
C PHE A 15 -6.19 6.71 -40.51
N GLY A 16 -5.73 7.94 -40.25
CA GLY A 16 -4.47 8.18 -39.54
C GLY A 16 -4.46 7.52 -38.15
N GLY A 17 -5.57 7.60 -37.42
CA GLY A 17 -5.75 6.95 -36.10
C GLY A 17 -5.64 5.42 -36.19
N ILE A 18 -6.29 4.79 -37.17
CA ILE A 18 -6.21 3.33 -37.39
C ILE A 18 -4.77 2.91 -37.73
N VAL A 19 -4.10 3.65 -38.63
CA VAL A 19 -2.70 3.32 -39.00
C VAL A 19 -1.78 3.47 -37.78
N ALA A 20 -1.88 4.57 -37.04
CA ALA A 20 -1.04 4.82 -35.87
C ALA A 20 -1.30 3.81 -34.72
N LEU A 21 -2.55 3.41 -34.50
CA LEU A 21 -2.96 2.48 -33.45
C LEU A 21 -2.93 1.00 -33.89
N SER A 22 -2.57 0.70 -35.16
CA SER A 22 -2.61 -0.66 -35.71
C SER A 22 -1.81 -1.69 -34.87
N PRO A 23 -0.61 -1.39 -34.31
CA PRO A 23 0.08 -2.35 -33.44
C PRO A 23 -0.69 -2.63 -32.13
N LEU A 24 -1.33 -1.60 -31.56
CA LEU A 24 -2.16 -1.71 -30.37
C LEU A 24 -3.43 -2.52 -30.66
N LEU A 25 -4.12 -2.23 -31.77
CA LEU A 25 -5.33 -2.95 -32.19
C LEU A 25 -5.04 -4.44 -32.42
N LEU A 26 -3.89 -4.75 -33.03
CA LEU A 26 -3.46 -6.13 -33.22
C LEU A 26 -3.13 -6.81 -31.88
N GLY A 27 -2.41 -6.14 -30.99
CA GLY A 27 -2.10 -6.62 -29.65
C GLY A 27 -3.36 -6.94 -28.84
N ILE A 28 -4.36 -6.06 -28.88
CA ILE A 28 -5.67 -6.28 -28.24
C ILE A 28 -6.38 -7.49 -28.87
N ALA A 29 -6.38 -7.60 -30.18
CA ALA A 29 -7.01 -8.72 -30.88
C ALA A 29 -6.39 -10.07 -30.48
N VAL A 30 -5.06 -10.15 -30.35
CA VAL A 30 -4.34 -11.34 -29.87
C VAL A 30 -4.69 -11.62 -28.40
N ALA A 31 -4.70 -10.59 -27.56
CA ALA A 31 -5.05 -10.75 -26.14
C ALA A 31 -6.47 -11.30 -25.92
N ILE A 32 -7.45 -10.81 -26.70
CA ILE A 32 -8.83 -11.33 -26.66
C ILE A 32 -8.88 -12.81 -27.08
N LYS A 33 -8.13 -13.19 -28.11
CA LYS A 33 -8.08 -14.58 -28.58
C LYS A 33 -7.47 -15.54 -27.57
N ILE A 34 -6.50 -15.06 -26.78
CA ILE A 34 -5.83 -15.85 -25.73
C ILE A 34 -6.73 -15.98 -24.49
N ASP A 35 -7.41 -14.89 -24.09
CA ASP A 35 -8.23 -14.84 -22.86
C ASP A 35 -9.54 -15.65 -23.00
N ASP A 36 -10.22 -15.53 -24.15
CA ASP A 36 -11.46 -16.27 -24.47
C ASP A 36 -11.55 -16.52 -25.98
N PRO A 37 -11.25 -17.75 -26.45
CA PRO A 37 -11.24 -18.08 -27.89
C PRO A 37 -12.59 -17.78 -28.56
N GLY A 38 -12.57 -17.00 -29.66
CA GLY A 38 -13.80 -16.61 -30.39
C GLY A 38 -13.55 -15.37 -31.27
N PRO A 39 -14.61 -14.71 -31.79
CA PRO A 39 -14.47 -13.49 -32.60
C PRO A 39 -13.87 -12.35 -31.78
N VAL A 40 -12.98 -11.57 -32.40
CA VAL A 40 -12.31 -10.42 -31.78
C VAL A 40 -13.26 -9.23 -31.62
N PHE A 41 -14.16 -9.03 -32.60
CA PHE A 41 -15.12 -7.94 -32.61
C PHE A 41 -16.49 -8.39 -32.15
N PHE A 42 -17.14 -7.48 -31.44
CA PHE A 42 -18.55 -7.54 -31.09
C PHE A 42 -19.27 -6.42 -31.85
N THR A 43 -20.48 -6.68 -32.33
CA THR A 43 -21.31 -5.68 -33.01
C THR A 43 -22.63 -5.50 -32.31
N GLN A 44 -23.05 -4.22 -32.16
CA GLN A 44 -24.32 -3.87 -31.50
C GLN A 44 -25.16 -2.96 -32.37
N LYS A 45 -26.47 -3.25 -32.47
CA LYS A 45 -27.41 -2.42 -33.19
C LYS A 45 -27.67 -1.10 -32.48
N ARG A 46 -27.48 0.02 -33.18
CA ARG A 46 -27.63 1.37 -32.67
C ARG A 46 -28.47 2.23 -33.63
N LEU A 47 -29.04 3.32 -33.08
CA LEU A 47 -29.75 4.32 -33.86
C LEU A 47 -28.76 5.33 -34.46
N GLY A 48 -28.81 5.51 -35.78
CA GLY A 48 -27.99 6.43 -36.53
C GLY A 48 -28.75 7.65 -37.04
N GLN A 49 -28.16 8.32 -38.01
CA GLN A 49 -28.77 9.49 -38.68
C GLN A 49 -30.15 9.14 -39.31
N ASP A 50 -31.08 10.04 -39.21
CA ASP A 50 -32.49 9.87 -39.71
C ASP A 50 -33.16 8.63 -39.13
N LYS A 51 -32.78 8.27 -37.89
CA LYS A 51 -33.32 7.10 -37.18
C LYS A 51 -33.03 5.76 -37.87
N LYS A 52 -32.07 5.70 -38.81
CA LYS A 52 -31.67 4.47 -39.48
C LYS A 52 -30.77 3.65 -38.57
N TYR A 53 -31.00 2.35 -38.50
CA TYR A 53 -30.17 1.46 -37.70
C TYR A 53 -28.85 1.15 -38.39
N PHE A 54 -27.78 1.10 -37.60
CA PHE A 54 -26.46 0.63 -38.03
C PHE A 54 -25.81 -0.26 -36.94
N ARG A 55 -24.67 -0.89 -37.25
CA ARG A 55 -23.95 -1.70 -36.29
C ARG A 55 -22.65 -1.03 -35.87
N VAL A 56 -22.51 -0.80 -34.57
CA VAL A 56 -21.26 -0.26 -33.99
C VAL A 56 -20.28 -1.41 -33.77
N TYR A 57 -19.04 -1.26 -34.18
CA TYR A 57 -17.95 -2.19 -33.92
C TYR A 57 -17.30 -1.91 -32.55
N LYS A 58 -17.13 -2.95 -31.75
CA LYS A 58 -16.37 -2.90 -30.50
C LYS A 58 -15.45 -4.11 -30.40
N PHE A 59 -14.39 -4.04 -29.62
CA PHE A 59 -13.69 -5.22 -29.18
C PHE A 59 -14.58 -6.05 -28.23
N ARG A 60 -14.56 -7.36 -28.39
CA ARG A 60 -15.30 -8.24 -27.50
C ARG A 60 -14.71 -8.19 -26.09
N SER A 61 -15.47 -7.75 -25.14
CA SER A 61 -15.10 -7.63 -23.71
C SER A 61 -15.84 -8.62 -22.81
N MET A 62 -16.77 -9.43 -23.39
CA MET A 62 -17.57 -10.43 -22.66
C MET A 62 -17.31 -11.83 -23.21
N LYS A 63 -17.54 -12.84 -22.36
CA LYS A 63 -17.36 -14.26 -22.69
C LYS A 63 -18.32 -14.70 -23.77
N MET A 64 -17.95 -15.72 -24.53
CA MET A 64 -18.80 -16.33 -25.55
C MET A 64 -20.11 -16.93 -24.97
N SER A 65 -20.13 -17.27 -23.69
CA SER A 65 -21.32 -17.76 -23.00
C SER A 65 -22.36 -16.69 -22.65
N THR A 66 -22.08 -15.43 -22.94
CA THR A 66 -23.01 -14.31 -22.66
C THR A 66 -24.21 -14.35 -23.61
N PRO A 67 -25.45 -14.18 -23.14
CA PRO A 67 -26.64 -14.08 -24.00
C PRO A 67 -26.50 -12.93 -25.01
N HIS A 68 -26.62 -13.24 -26.31
CA HIS A 68 -26.20 -12.34 -27.41
C HIS A 68 -27.08 -11.09 -27.59
N ASP A 69 -28.36 -11.18 -27.24
CA ASP A 69 -29.34 -10.11 -27.50
C ASP A 69 -29.78 -9.35 -26.23
N THR A 70 -29.19 -9.68 -25.08
CA THR A 70 -29.54 -9.03 -23.82
C THR A 70 -28.52 -7.89 -23.53
N PRO A 71 -28.98 -6.63 -23.40
CA PRO A 71 -28.11 -5.52 -22.99
C PRO A 71 -27.45 -5.80 -21.63
N THR A 72 -26.21 -5.38 -21.43
CA THR A 72 -25.40 -5.66 -20.22
C THR A 72 -26.12 -5.29 -18.92
N HIS A 73 -26.92 -4.23 -18.92
CA HIS A 73 -27.70 -3.75 -17.76
C HIS A 73 -28.93 -4.58 -17.43
N MET A 74 -29.32 -5.53 -18.30
CA MET A 74 -30.44 -6.45 -18.10
C MET A 74 -29.96 -7.85 -17.69
N LEU A 75 -28.66 -8.07 -17.56
CA LEU A 75 -28.09 -9.34 -17.10
C LEU A 75 -28.04 -9.39 -15.57
N GLU A 76 -28.49 -10.49 -14.99
CA GLU A 76 -28.23 -10.80 -13.59
C GLU A 76 -26.71 -11.05 -13.41
N ASN A 77 -26.03 -10.25 -12.57
CA ASN A 77 -24.60 -10.30 -12.32
C ASN A 77 -23.71 -10.16 -13.59
N PRO A 78 -23.74 -9.02 -14.28
CA PRO A 78 -23.00 -8.83 -15.54
C PRO A 78 -21.48 -9.01 -15.41
N GLU A 79 -20.89 -8.84 -14.22
CA GLU A 79 -19.46 -9.00 -13.98
C GLU A 79 -18.93 -10.43 -14.24
N GLN A 80 -19.73 -11.44 -14.02
CA GLN A 80 -19.34 -12.85 -14.26
C GLN A 80 -19.12 -13.17 -15.75
N TYR A 81 -19.72 -12.37 -16.63
CA TYR A 81 -19.63 -12.51 -18.08
C TYR A 81 -18.50 -11.68 -18.70
N ILE A 82 -17.87 -10.77 -17.94
CA ILE A 82 -16.76 -9.96 -18.44
C ILE A 82 -15.47 -10.77 -18.41
N THR A 83 -14.71 -10.77 -19.52
CA THR A 83 -13.41 -11.45 -19.58
C THR A 83 -12.33 -10.62 -18.85
N ARG A 84 -11.19 -11.21 -18.52
CA ARG A 84 -10.07 -10.48 -17.84
C ARG A 84 -9.56 -9.33 -18.70
N VAL A 85 -9.30 -9.60 -19.98
CA VAL A 85 -8.92 -8.58 -20.97
C VAL A 85 -10.06 -7.59 -21.15
N GLY A 86 -11.32 -8.05 -21.19
CA GLY A 86 -12.50 -7.22 -21.30
C GLY A 86 -12.65 -6.20 -20.18
N LYS A 87 -12.33 -6.58 -18.94
CA LYS A 87 -12.35 -5.65 -17.79
C LYS A 87 -11.34 -4.51 -17.97
N PHE A 88 -10.14 -4.83 -18.43
CA PHE A 88 -9.13 -3.82 -18.75
C PHE A 88 -9.54 -2.90 -19.90
N LEU A 89 -10.07 -3.47 -21.00
CA LEU A 89 -10.50 -2.70 -22.17
C LEU A 89 -11.61 -1.71 -21.82
N ARG A 90 -12.61 -2.13 -21.04
CA ARG A 90 -13.71 -1.28 -20.58
C ARG A 90 -13.23 -0.16 -19.65
N ALA A 91 -12.37 -0.48 -18.68
CA ALA A 91 -11.83 0.50 -17.75
C ALA A 91 -11.08 1.66 -18.45
N HIS A 92 -10.50 1.39 -19.63
CA HIS A 92 -9.74 2.39 -20.41
C HIS A 92 -10.47 2.82 -21.68
N SER A 93 -11.74 2.43 -21.89
CA SER A 93 -12.52 2.68 -23.10
C SER A 93 -11.83 2.22 -24.41
N LEU A 94 -10.90 1.28 -24.31
CA LEU A 94 -10.16 0.72 -25.47
C LEU A 94 -11.05 -0.23 -26.29
N ASP A 95 -12.12 -0.77 -25.70
CA ASP A 95 -13.10 -1.59 -26.40
C ASP A 95 -13.87 -0.80 -27.48
N GLU A 96 -13.89 0.53 -27.41
CA GLU A 96 -14.54 1.39 -28.40
C GLU A 96 -13.67 1.81 -29.57
N LEU A 97 -12.34 1.53 -29.56
CA LEU A 97 -11.41 1.89 -30.64
C LEU A 97 -11.84 1.38 -32.05
N PRO A 98 -12.46 0.19 -32.19
CA PRO A 98 -12.95 -0.26 -33.50
C PRO A 98 -14.06 0.62 -34.11
N GLN A 99 -14.68 1.54 -33.35
CA GLN A 99 -15.63 2.52 -33.91
C GLN A 99 -14.98 3.47 -34.95
N LEU A 100 -13.65 3.57 -34.97
CA LEU A 100 -12.93 4.27 -36.04
C LEU A 100 -13.23 3.68 -37.43
N PHE A 101 -13.52 2.38 -37.53
CA PHE A 101 -13.98 1.75 -38.77
C PHE A 101 -15.39 2.24 -39.13
N ASN A 102 -16.29 2.51 -38.16
CA ASN A 102 -17.59 3.10 -38.40
C ASN A 102 -17.51 4.56 -38.86
N VAL A 103 -16.47 5.28 -38.45
CA VAL A 103 -16.22 6.63 -38.98
C VAL A 103 -15.77 6.55 -40.43
N LEU A 104 -14.89 5.59 -40.76
CA LEU A 104 -14.44 5.43 -42.17
C LEU A 104 -15.57 5.00 -43.12
N ASP A 105 -16.46 4.08 -42.69
CA ASP A 105 -17.61 3.66 -43.51
C ASP A 105 -18.69 4.73 -43.59
N GLY A 106 -18.67 5.72 -42.70
CA GLY A 106 -19.58 6.86 -42.67
C GLY A 106 -20.84 6.66 -41.86
N SER A 107 -20.98 5.58 -41.13
CA SER A 107 -22.10 5.34 -40.17
C SER A 107 -21.96 6.15 -38.88
N LEU A 108 -20.73 6.55 -38.52
CA LEU A 108 -20.42 7.49 -37.44
C LEU A 108 -19.63 8.71 -37.94
N SER A 109 -19.54 9.71 -37.07
CA SER A 109 -18.57 10.83 -37.12
C SER A 109 -17.64 10.76 -35.92
N LEU A 110 -16.50 11.42 -35.94
CA LEU A 110 -15.67 11.56 -34.74
C LEU A 110 -16.41 12.34 -33.64
N VAL A 111 -17.08 13.44 -34.02
CA VAL A 111 -17.84 14.29 -33.07
C VAL A 111 -19.32 14.34 -33.47
N GLY A 112 -20.21 14.04 -32.51
CA GLY A 112 -21.63 14.05 -32.70
C GLY A 112 -22.38 13.50 -31.48
N PRO A 113 -23.72 13.50 -31.50
CA PRO A 113 -24.53 12.88 -30.44
C PRO A 113 -24.19 11.39 -30.30
N ARG A 114 -24.06 10.88 -29.08
CA ARG A 114 -23.79 9.43 -28.85
C ARG A 114 -24.93 8.57 -29.40
N PRO A 115 -24.67 7.52 -30.20
CA PRO A 115 -25.74 6.71 -30.80
C PRO A 115 -26.56 5.98 -29.73
N GLY A 116 -27.88 6.19 -29.71
CA GLY A 116 -28.81 5.53 -28.81
C GLY A 116 -28.90 4.01 -29.06
N LEU A 117 -29.28 3.23 -28.03
CA LEU A 117 -29.66 1.85 -28.21
C LEU A 117 -30.96 1.75 -28.99
N TRP A 118 -31.16 0.67 -29.70
CA TRP A 118 -32.37 0.42 -30.51
C TRP A 118 -33.70 0.41 -29.71
N ASN A 119 -33.61 0.24 -28.37
CA ASN A 119 -34.78 0.18 -27.45
C ASN A 119 -34.88 1.43 -26.53
N GLN A 120 -34.23 2.56 -26.87
CA GLN A 120 -34.28 3.81 -26.11
C GLN A 120 -35.25 4.81 -26.76
N ASP A 121 -36.54 4.46 -26.82
CA ASP A 121 -37.58 5.29 -27.47
C ASP A 121 -37.78 6.66 -26.80
N VAL A 122 -37.66 6.73 -25.45
CA VAL A 122 -37.76 7.97 -24.68
C VAL A 122 -36.66 8.96 -25.06
N LEU A 123 -35.40 8.48 -25.14
CA LEU A 123 -34.26 9.31 -25.56
C LEU A 123 -34.43 9.79 -27.00
N THR A 124 -34.94 8.93 -27.88
CA THR A 124 -35.18 9.26 -29.29
C THR A 124 -36.25 10.33 -29.42
N ALA A 125 -37.36 10.21 -28.69
CA ALA A 125 -38.44 11.20 -28.69
C ALA A 125 -37.98 12.55 -28.11
N GLU A 126 -37.19 12.54 -27.05
CA GLU A 126 -36.64 13.77 -26.46
C GLU A 126 -35.69 14.49 -27.39
N ARG A 127 -34.81 13.75 -28.12
CA ARG A 127 -33.88 14.30 -29.11
C ARG A 127 -34.59 14.87 -30.34
N ASP A 128 -35.76 14.38 -30.69
CA ASP A 128 -36.58 14.95 -31.80
C ASP A 128 -36.95 16.42 -31.55
N LYS A 129 -37.18 16.80 -30.29
CA LYS A 129 -37.49 18.18 -29.91
C LYS A 129 -36.37 19.16 -30.26
N TYR A 130 -35.14 18.67 -30.39
CA TYR A 130 -33.95 19.47 -30.68
C TYR A 130 -33.35 19.20 -32.05
N GLY A 131 -34.00 18.38 -32.92
CA GLY A 131 -33.53 18.02 -34.26
C GLY A 131 -32.29 17.16 -34.27
N VAL A 132 -31.93 16.52 -33.13
CA VAL A 132 -30.65 15.78 -32.96
C VAL A 132 -30.61 14.53 -33.81
N ASN A 133 -31.72 13.84 -34.03
CA ASN A 133 -31.76 12.57 -34.75
C ASN A 133 -31.53 12.70 -36.25
N GLU A 134 -31.58 13.92 -36.82
CA GLU A 134 -31.24 14.22 -38.21
C GLU A 134 -29.74 14.26 -38.47
N TYR A 135 -28.95 14.32 -37.40
CA TYR A 135 -27.49 14.42 -37.48
C TYR A 135 -26.82 13.06 -37.31
N LYS A 136 -25.61 12.96 -37.90
CA LYS A 136 -24.79 11.77 -37.79
C LYS A 136 -24.31 11.62 -36.35
N PRO A 137 -24.51 10.44 -35.70
CA PRO A 137 -23.99 10.22 -34.37
C PRO A 137 -22.46 10.19 -34.35
N GLY A 138 -21.86 10.46 -33.17
CA GLY A 138 -20.40 10.56 -33.00
C GLY A 138 -19.83 9.58 -31.97
N ILE A 139 -18.52 9.34 -32.07
CA ILE A 139 -17.75 8.63 -31.04
C ILE A 139 -17.72 9.48 -29.77
N THR A 140 -17.51 10.79 -29.91
CA THR A 140 -17.61 11.75 -28.82
C THR A 140 -18.50 12.94 -29.23
N GLY A 141 -18.85 13.80 -28.25
CA GLY A 141 -19.69 14.98 -28.50
C GLY A 141 -19.90 15.78 -27.23
N TRP A 142 -20.66 16.87 -27.37
CA TRP A 142 -20.82 17.84 -26.29
C TRP A 142 -21.46 17.25 -25.03
N ALA A 143 -22.46 16.40 -25.16
CA ALA A 143 -23.07 15.73 -24.01
C ALA A 143 -22.10 14.77 -23.34
N GLN A 144 -21.23 14.05 -24.10
CA GLN A 144 -20.26 13.12 -23.54
C GLN A 144 -19.19 13.84 -22.70
N ILE A 145 -18.74 15.02 -23.13
CA ILE A 145 -17.75 15.78 -22.37
C ILE A 145 -18.35 16.62 -21.22
N ASN A 146 -19.69 16.73 -21.13
CA ASN A 146 -20.38 17.51 -20.08
C ASN A 146 -21.26 16.69 -19.14
N GLY A 147 -21.05 15.36 -19.06
CA GLY A 147 -21.77 14.52 -18.08
C GLY A 147 -22.06 13.10 -18.52
N ARG A 148 -21.86 12.78 -19.81
CA ARG A 148 -22.00 11.42 -20.39
C ARG A 148 -23.30 10.71 -19.97
N ASP A 149 -23.18 9.67 -19.13
CA ASP A 149 -24.32 8.82 -18.73
C ASP A 149 -24.87 9.17 -17.33
N SER A 150 -24.29 10.16 -16.66
CA SER A 150 -24.70 10.61 -15.31
C SER A 150 -25.76 11.74 -15.31
N ILE A 151 -26.22 12.20 -16.48
CA ILE A 151 -27.19 13.27 -16.64
C ILE A 151 -28.54 12.75 -17.12
N SER A 152 -29.64 13.46 -16.77
CA SER A 152 -30.99 13.07 -17.20
C SER A 152 -31.14 13.05 -18.72
N ILE A 153 -32.13 12.31 -19.23
CA ILE A 153 -32.40 12.20 -20.66
C ILE A 153 -32.69 13.58 -21.27
N GLU A 154 -33.43 14.43 -20.57
CA GLU A 154 -33.75 15.78 -20.99
C GLU A 154 -32.49 16.63 -21.12
N ARG A 155 -31.63 16.62 -20.08
CA ARG A 155 -30.38 17.39 -20.09
C ARG A 155 -29.42 16.91 -21.14
N LYS A 156 -29.36 15.59 -21.36
CA LYS A 156 -28.56 14.97 -22.42
C LYS A 156 -29.01 15.41 -23.80
N SER A 157 -30.32 15.40 -24.03
CA SER A 157 -30.91 15.82 -25.30
C SER A 157 -30.71 17.32 -25.57
N GLU A 158 -30.80 18.17 -24.54
CA GLU A 158 -30.48 19.59 -24.61
C GLU A 158 -29.03 19.85 -25.01
N LEU A 159 -28.08 19.15 -24.35
CA LEU A 159 -26.64 19.26 -24.64
C LEU A 159 -26.28 18.71 -26.03
N ASP A 160 -26.92 17.62 -26.46
CA ASP A 160 -26.80 17.11 -27.82
C ASP A 160 -27.33 18.13 -28.85
N GLY A 161 -28.48 18.74 -28.58
CA GLY A 161 -29.04 19.82 -29.40
C GLY A 161 -28.17 21.06 -29.46
N TYR A 162 -27.56 21.45 -28.33
CA TYR A 162 -26.57 22.52 -28.31
C TYR A 162 -25.37 22.18 -29.21
N GLY A 163 -24.82 20.94 -29.09
CA GLY A 163 -23.67 20.48 -29.89
C GLY A 163 -23.97 20.51 -31.38
N VAL A 164 -25.16 20.10 -31.80
CA VAL A 164 -25.61 20.11 -33.19
C VAL A 164 -25.71 21.54 -33.74
N LYS A 165 -26.31 22.45 -32.98
CA LYS A 165 -26.48 23.88 -33.38
C LYS A 165 -25.17 24.65 -33.51
N HIS A 166 -24.12 24.26 -32.72
CA HIS A 166 -22.83 24.95 -32.70
C HIS A 166 -21.73 24.19 -33.44
N SER A 167 -22.09 23.18 -34.24
CA SER A 167 -21.16 22.39 -35.03
C SER A 167 -20.24 23.28 -35.91
N SER A 168 -18.93 23.21 -35.67
CA SER A 168 -17.91 23.97 -36.38
C SER A 168 -16.54 23.30 -36.16
N PRO A 169 -15.52 23.58 -37.01
CA PRO A 169 -14.17 22.99 -36.83
C PRO A 169 -13.58 23.22 -35.45
N LEU A 170 -13.71 24.44 -34.90
CA LEU A 170 -13.21 24.78 -33.56
C LEU A 170 -14.02 24.11 -32.47
N PHE A 171 -15.32 23.94 -32.62
CA PHE A 171 -16.17 23.23 -31.68
C PHE A 171 -15.87 21.75 -31.66
N ASP A 172 -15.69 21.14 -32.83
CA ASP A 172 -15.31 19.72 -32.93
C ASP A 172 -13.91 19.47 -32.32
N LEU A 173 -12.96 20.36 -32.58
CA LEU A 173 -11.64 20.31 -31.93
C LEU A 173 -11.75 20.42 -30.40
N LYS A 174 -12.63 21.30 -29.90
CA LYS A 174 -12.91 21.43 -28.46
C LYS A 174 -13.48 20.14 -27.86
N CYS A 175 -14.38 19.47 -28.57
CA CYS A 175 -14.93 18.18 -28.16
C CYS A 175 -13.86 17.09 -28.16
N LEU A 176 -13.01 17.02 -29.16
CA LEU A 176 -11.91 16.04 -29.22
C LEU A 176 -10.88 16.25 -28.11
N LEU A 177 -10.44 17.49 -27.88
CA LEU A 177 -9.51 17.82 -26.77
C LEU A 177 -10.14 17.52 -25.41
N GLY A 178 -11.43 17.88 -25.23
CA GLY A 178 -12.19 17.57 -24.02
C GLY A 178 -12.28 16.06 -23.75
N THR A 179 -12.37 15.25 -24.80
CA THR A 179 -12.40 13.79 -24.70
C THR A 179 -11.05 13.23 -24.27
N VAL A 180 -9.95 13.69 -24.86
CA VAL A 180 -8.59 13.25 -24.48
C VAL A 180 -8.30 13.56 -23.01
N ILE A 181 -8.70 14.76 -22.55
CA ILE A 181 -8.55 15.16 -21.15
C ILE A 181 -9.38 14.27 -20.22
N LYS A 182 -10.60 13.87 -20.63
CA LYS A 182 -11.49 13.04 -19.81
C LYS A 182 -11.13 11.55 -19.83
N VAL A 183 -10.76 10.98 -20.97
CA VAL A 183 -10.36 9.57 -21.08
C VAL A 183 -9.12 9.26 -20.21
N GLY A 184 -8.26 10.25 -19.97
CA GLY A 184 -7.14 10.12 -19.02
C GLY A 184 -7.51 10.21 -17.54
N HIS A 185 -8.79 10.51 -17.20
CA HIS A 185 -9.22 10.86 -15.85
C HIS A 185 -10.60 10.30 -15.42
N ASP A 186 -11.27 9.50 -16.26
CA ASP A 186 -12.61 9.00 -15.96
C ASP A 186 -12.63 7.52 -15.61
N ASP A 187 -12.83 7.22 -14.31
CA ASP A 187 -13.18 5.90 -13.79
C ASP A 187 -14.71 5.62 -13.84
N THR A 188 -15.48 6.42 -14.59
CA THR A 188 -16.94 6.33 -14.65
C THR A 188 -17.45 5.80 -15.99
N VAL A 189 -17.29 4.51 -16.20
CA VAL A 189 -18.10 3.82 -17.20
C VAL A 189 -19.23 3.08 -16.46
N VAL A 190 -20.38 3.76 -16.29
CA VAL A 190 -21.64 3.10 -15.93
C VAL A 190 -22.40 2.89 -17.23
N GLU A 191 -22.39 1.69 -17.79
CA GLU A 191 -23.28 1.32 -18.89
C GLU A 191 -24.68 1.11 -18.32
N GLY A 192 -25.61 1.97 -18.70
CA GLY A 192 -27.04 1.71 -18.59
C GLY A 192 -27.75 2.25 -17.35
N GLY A 193 -27.30 3.34 -16.76
CA GLY A 193 -28.07 4.04 -15.74
C GLY A 193 -29.28 4.75 -16.34
N THR A 194 -30.42 4.07 -16.47
CA THR A 194 -31.74 4.74 -16.50
C THR A 194 -32.08 5.04 -15.06
N GLY A 195 -32.11 6.34 -14.69
CA GLY A 195 -32.42 6.81 -13.35
C GLY A 195 -33.70 6.25 -12.76
N ALA A 196 -33.61 5.09 -12.17
CA ALA A 196 -34.45 4.62 -11.12
C ALA A 196 -33.65 4.79 -9.84
N MET A 197 -33.85 5.90 -9.15
CA MET A 197 -33.45 6.01 -7.75
C MET A 197 -34.18 4.89 -7.01
N THR A 198 -33.44 3.87 -6.60
CA THR A 198 -33.95 2.88 -5.67
C THR A 198 -34.27 3.62 -4.37
N LYS A 199 -35.55 3.71 -4.05
CA LYS A 199 -36.08 4.14 -2.77
C LYS A 199 -35.63 3.12 -1.71
N ALA A 200 -34.49 3.35 -1.12
CA ALA A 200 -34.07 2.66 0.07
C ALA A 200 -33.14 3.55 0.90
N CYS A 201 -33.69 4.67 1.35
CA CYS A 201 -33.24 5.35 2.57
C CYS A 201 -34.41 6.20 3.03
N ARG A 202 -34.83 6.03 4.27
CA ARG A 202 -35.72 6.97 4.91
C ARG A 202 -35.01 8.31 4.92
N SER A 203 -35.50 9.30 4.19
CA SER A 203 -34.93 10.65 4.26
C SER A 203 -35.40 11.29 5.57
N TYR A 204 -34.49 11.42 6.52
CA TYR A 204 -34.75 12.12 7.78
C TYR A 204 -34.79 13.63 7.63
N THR A 205 -34.41 14.16 6.48
CA THR A 205 -34.41 15.60 6.17
C THR A 205 -35.57 16.05 5.28
N GLU A 206 -36.30 15.12 4.66
CA GLU A 206 -37.44 15.43 3.79
C GLU A 206 -38.62 15.98 4.59
N GLY A 207 -39.16 17.12 4.16
CA GLY A 207 -40.31 17.80 4.82
C GLY A 207 -39.93 18.61 6.07
N LYS A 208 -38.63 18.68 6.44
CA LYS A 208 -38.16 19.43 7.60
C LYS A 208 -38.11 20.94 7.33
N THR A 209 -38.49 21.72 8.32
CA THR A 209 -38.35 23.18 8.31
C THR A 209 -36.90 23.60 8.40
N LYS A 210 -36.61 24.89 8.11
CA LYS A 210 -35.25 25.43 8.25
C LYS A 210 -34.74 25.32 9.68
N GLU A 211 -35.60 25.60 10.64
CA GLU A 211 -35.31 25.56 12.07
C GLU A 211 -34.98 24.14 12.55
N GLU A 212 -35.73 23.13 12.06
CA GLU A 212 -35.45 21.72 12.35
C GLU A 212 -34.10 21.28 11.75
N LEU A 213 -33.73 21.73 10.54
CA LEU A 213 -32.44 21.42 9.93
C LEU A 213 -31.28 22.12 10.65
N ILE A 214 -31.44 23.37 11.07
CA ILE A 214 -30.42 24.11 11.82
C ILE A 214 -30.21 23.46 13.19
N GLY A 215 -31.30 23.21 13.93
CA GLY A 215 -31.30 22.80 15.32
C GLY A 215 -30.96 23.94 16.27
N LYS A 216 -31.13 23.73 17.57
CA LYS A 216 -30.78 24.73 18.58
C LYS A 216 -29.24 24.80 18.74
N ILE A 217 -28.64 25.91 18.32
CA ILE A 217 -27.18 26.11 18.44
C ILE A 217 -26.86 26.67 19.82
N GLY A 218 -25.97 26.01 20.56
CA GLY A 218 -25.54 26.43 21.91
C GLY A 218 -26.52 26.05 23.03
N PHE A 219 -26.15 26.33 24.25
CA PHE A 219 -26.92 25.97 25.45
C PHE A 219 -27.99 26.99 25.82
N GLY A 220 -28.07 28.14 25.14
CA GLY A 220 -29.01 29.22 25.44
C GLY A 220 -28.69 30.03 26.71
N GLU A 221 -28.21 29.40 27.76
CA GLU A 221 -27.82 30.00 29.04
C GLU A 221 -26.40 29.55 29.42
N ALA A 222 -25.86 30.18 30.50
CA ALA A 222 -24.58 29.78 31.08
C ALA A 222 -24.68 28.38 31.71
N VAL A 223 -23.69 27.53 31.43
CA VAL A 223 -23.62 26.18 32.00
C VAL A 223 -22.62 26.14 33.15
N GLU A 224 -22.85 25.27 34.11
CA GLU A 224 -21.96 25.00 35.22
C GLU A 224 -21.21 23.68 34.98
N VAL A 225 -19.89 23.76 34.82
CA VAL A 225 -19.01 22.58 34.71
C VAL A 225 -18.56 22.16 36.11
N ASP A 226 -18.96 20.98 36.54
CA ASP A 226 -18.60 20.43 37.87
C ASP A 226 -17.52 19.38 37.76
N LYS A 227 -16.29 19.77 38.05
CA LYS A 227 -15.11 18.89 38.02
C LYS A 227 -15.07 17.81 39.11
N ASN A 228 -16.08 17.72 39.97
CA ASN A 228 -16.21 16.63 40.93
C ASN A 228 -17.08 15.47 40.39
N LEU A 229 -17.77 15.68 39.27
CA LEU A 229 -18.57 14.62 38.64
C LEU A 229 -17.71 13.48 38.12
N LYS A 230 -18.22 12.27 38.32
CA LYS A 230 -17.66 11.07 37.70
C LYS A 230 -18.62 10.56 36.61
N LYS A 231 -18.13 10.25 35.46
CA LYS A 231 -18.92 9.79 34.29
C LYS A 231 -18.34 8.52 33.72
N LYS A 232 -19.22 7.56 33.47
CA LYS A 232 -18.85 6.37 32.70
C LYS A 232 -19.23 6.59 31.24
N VAL A 233 -18.24 6.55 30.34
CA VAL A 233 -18.36 6.92 28.93
C VAL A 233 -18.07 5.72 28.05
N LEU A 234 -18.99 5.39 27.13
CA LEU A 234 -18.74 4.43 26.08
C LEU A 234 -18.43 5.17 24.77
N ILE A 235 -17.24 4.96 24.23
CA ILE A 235 -16.86 5.48 22.91
C ILE A 235 -17.17 4.42 21.86
N THR A 236 -18.15 4.66 21.02
CA THR A 236 -18.51 3.78 19.89
C THR A 236 -17.73 4.17 18.64
N GLY A 237 -16.84 3.29 18.22
CA GLY A 237 -15.85 3.48 17.15
C GLY A 237 -14.41 3.35 17.67
N ALA A 238 -14.11 2.19 18.26
CA ALA A 238 -12.80 1.85 18.81
C ALA A 238 -11.67 2.08 17.80
N GLY A 239 -10.52 2.59 18.28
CA GLY A 239 -9.37 2.90 17.44
C GLY A 239 -9.53 4.14 16.56
N SER A 240 -10.61 4.94 16.72
CA SER A 240 -10.77 6.20 16.00
C SER A 240 -9.80 7.25 16.53
N TYR A 241 -9.27 8.10 15.61
CA TYR A 241 -8.33 9.17 15.97
C TYR A 241 -8.88 10.10 17.07
N ILE A 242 -10.15 10.50 16.96
CA ILE A 242 -10.78 11.41 17.91
C ILE A 242 -11.05 10.71 19.23
N GLY A 243 -11.57 9.48 19.20
CA GLY A 243 -11.85 8.69 20.41
C GLY A 243 -10.60 8.42 21.22
N GLN A 244 -9.54 7.92 20.60
CA GLN A 244 -8.25 7.68 21.28
C GLN A 244 -7.63 8.97 21.82
N SER A 245 -7.69 10.09 21.05
CA SER A 245 -7.17 11.37 21.53
C SER A 245 -7.91 11.87 22.76
N PHE A 246 -9.24 11.69 22.81
CA PHE A 246 -10.04 12.03 23.97
C PHE A 246 -9.70 11.12 25.16
N THR A 247 -9.62 9.80 24.96
CA THR A 247 -9.24 8.84 26.01
C THR A 247 -7.89 9.19 26.63
N ASP A 248 -6.87 9.45 25.80
CA ASP A 248 -5.52 9.82 26.26
C ASP A 248 -5.53 11.15 27.01
N TYR A 249 -6.28 12.13 26.52
CA TYR A 249 -6.39 13.46 27.12
C TYR A 249 -7.10 13.39 28.48
N ALA A 250 -8.24 12.71 28.54
CA ALA A 250 -9.03 12.54 29.76
C ALA A 250 -8.24 11.79 30.85
N LYS A 251 -7.59 10.68 30.52
CA LYS A 251 -6.71 9.94 31.45
C LYS A 251 -5.59 10.81 32.02
N LYS A 252 -5.06 11.74 31.23
CA LYS A 252 -3.95 12.62 31.65
C LYS A 252 -4.40 13.81 32.47
N HIS A 253 -5.50 14.48 32.10
CA HIS A 253 -5.92 15.76 32.67
C HIS A 253 -7.11 15.65 33.62
N TYR A 254 -7.91 14.57 33.50
CA TYR A 254 -9.15 14.33 34.25
C TYR A 254 -9.22 12.86 34.74
N PRO A 255 -8.15 12.33 35.40
CA PRO A 255 -8.06 10.90 35.74
C PRO A 255 -9.14 10.41 36.69
N GLU A 256 -9.72 11.29 37.54
CA GLU A 256 -10.74 10.95 38.54
C GLU A 256 -12.17 11.14 38.00
N ASN A 257 -12.34 11.74 36.80
CA ASN A 257 -13.66 12.15 36.30
C ASN A 257 -14.26 11.14 35.31
N PHE A 258 -13.44 10.38 34.62
CA PHE A 258 -13.91 9.54 33.52
C PHE A 258 -13.46 8.10 33.65
N GLU A 259 -14.41 7.18 33.54
CA GLU A 259 -14.21 5.77 33.24
C GLU A 259 -14.62 5.57 31.77
N ILE A 260 -13.66 5.20 30.90
CA ILE A 260 -13.85 5.19 29.45
C ILE A 260 -13.62 3.80 28.91
N ASP A 261 -14.64 3.26 28.23
CA ASP A 261 -14.57 2.05 27.45
C ASP A 261 -14.72 2.36 25.94
N GLU A 262 -14.08 1.54 25.10
CA GLU A 262 -14.18 1.66 23.65
C GLU A 262 -14.85 0.43 23.06
N LEU A 263 -15.79 0.63 22.13
CA LEU A 263 -16.54 -0.44 21.48
C LEU A 263 -16.31 -0.41 19.96
N ASP A 264 -15.88 -1.55 19.41
CA ASP A 264 -15.78 -1.72 17.96
C ASP A 264 -17.18 -1.85 17.35
N MET A 265 -17.43 -1.08 16.31
CA MET A 265 -18.71 -1.04 15.60
C MET A 265 -18.73 -1.91 14.33
N MET A 266 -17.70 -2.74 14.10
CA MET A 266 -17.66 -3.65 12.98
C MET A 266 -18.45 -4.93 13.25
N GLY A 267 -19.36 -5.28 12.34
CA GLY A 267 -20.26 -6.44 12.51
C GLY A 267 -21.42 -6.17 13.44
N GLU A 268 -21.98 -7.20 14.07
CA GLU A 268 -23.21 -7.14 14.89
C GLU A 268 -22.94 -7.30 16.42
N THR A 269 -21.73 -7.60 16.81
CA THR A 269 -21.35 -7.90 18.20
C THR A 269 -21.55 -6.72 19.16
N TRP A 270 -21.50 -5.50 18.66
CA TRP A 270 -21.76 -4.30 19.46
C TRP A 270 -23.21 -4.26 20.01
N LYS A 271 -24.16 -4.97 19.38
CA LYS A 271 -25.56 -5.06 19.82
C LYS A 271 -25.71 -5.83 21.14
N GLU A 272 -24.75 -6.70 21.48
CA GLU A 272 -24.72 -7.47 22.72
C GLU A 272 -24.17 -6.67 23.90
N CYS A 273 -23.52 -5.51 23.65
CA CYS A 273 -23.00 -4.65 24.70
C CYS A 273 -24.15 -3.98 25.46
N ASP A 274 -24.11 -4.05 26.80
CA ASP A 274 -25.07 -3.40 27.68
C ASP A 274 -24.75 -1.91 27.86
N PHE A 275 -25.55 -1.03 27.28
CA PHE A 275 -25.35 0.42 27.36
C PHE A 275 -25.91 1.02 28.67
N SER A 276 -26.70 0.27 29.46
CA SER A 276 -27.34 0.78 30.68
C SER A 276 -26.34 1.18 31.77
N GLN A 277 -25.12 0.64 31.69
CA GLN A 277 -24.05 0.93 32.65
C GLN A 277 -23.30 2.25 32.37
N TYR A 278 -23.59 2.92 31.26
CA TYR A 278 -22.88 4.16 30.86
C TYR A 278 -23.78 5.39 31.02
N ASP A 279 -23.18 6.46 31.55
CA ASP A 279 -23.87 7.76 31.59
C ASP A 279 -23.94 8.41 30.21
N ILE A 280 -22.87 8.26 29.42
CA ILE A 280 -22.69 8.93 28.15
C ILE A 280 -22.28 7.95 27.06
N ILE A 281 -22.95 7.97 25.93
CA ILE A 281 -22.54 7.29 24.72
C ILE A 281 -21.95 8.33 23.75
N TYR A 282 -20.63 8.26 23.53
CA TYR A 282 -19.93 9.14 22.62
C TYR A 282 -19.70 8.44 21.28
N HIS A 283 -20.53 8.79 20.28
CA HIS A 283 -20.52 8.15 18.96
C HIS A 283 -19.57 8.87 17.99
N VAL A 284 -18.43 8.25 17.70
CA VAL A 284 -17.42 8.73 16.77
C VAL A 284 -17.22 7.82 15.56
N ALA A 285 -17.93 6.68 15.53
CA ALA A 285 -17.92 5.80 14.38
C ALA A 285 -18.44 6.50 13.13
N GLY A 286 -17.81 6.27 12.02
CA GLY A 286 -18.22 6.87 10.76
C GLY A 286 -17.14 6.80 9.69
N ILE A 287 -17.56 6.80 8.44
CA ILE A 287 -16.68 6.89 7.30
C ILE A 287 -16.44 8.36 6.97
N ALA A 288 -15.19 8.81 7.11
CA ALA A 288 -14.74 10.15 6.73
C ALA A 288 -13.72 10.04 5.57
N HIS A 289 -13.46 11.14 4.88
CA HIS A 289 -12.42 11.26 3.85
C HIS A 289 -12.66 10.48 2.56
N ALA A 290 -13.87 10.58 2.00
CA ALA A 290 -14.09 10.11 0.64
C ALA A 290 -13.46 11.06 -0.38
N ASP A 291 -12.88 10.50 -1.44
CA ASP A 291 -12.75 11.20 -2.70
C ASP A 291 -14.18 11.28 -3.30
N VAL A 292 -14.89 12.38 -2.97
CA VAL A 292 -16.33 12.55 -3.32
C VAL A 292 -16.54 12.77 -4.82
N GLY A 293 -15.51 12.73 -5.64
CA GLY A 293 -15.58 13.06 -7.06
C GLY A 293 -16.20 11.99 -7.94
N ASN A 294 -15.98 10.71 -7.66
CA ASN A 294 -16.47 9.58 -8.49
C ASN A 294 -16.56 8.31 -7.64
N VAL A 295 -17.69 8.10 -6.99
CA VAL A 295 -17.89 6.99 -6.06
C VAL A 295 -19.03 6.12 -6.59
N SER A 296 -18.86 4.80 -6.57
CA SER A 296 -19.92 3.85 -6.94
C SER A 296 -21.14 4.01 -6.02
N GLU A 297 -22.33 3.69 -6.50
CA GLU A 297 -23.55 3.71 -5.69
C GLU A 297 -23.40 2.82 -4.45
N GLU A 298 -22.79 1.64 -4.57
CA GLU A 298 -22.46 0.76 -3.45
C GLU A 298 -21.63 1.48 -2.35
N THR A 299 -20.69 2.32 -2.77
CA THR A 299 -19.89 3.11 -1.81
C THR A 299 -20.76 4.19 -1.15
N LYS A 300 -21.65 4.85 -1.87
CA LYS A 300 -22.58 5.83 -1.29
C LYS A 300 -23.52 5.16 -0.30
N GLU A 301 -24.10 4.02 -0.67
CA GLU A 301 -24.94 3.21 0.22
C GLU A 301 -24.21 2.85 1.51
N LYS A 302 -22.94 2.46 1.41
CA LYS A 302 -22.10 2.21 2.59
C LYS A 302 -21.93 3.44 3.47
N TYR A 303 -21.84 4.66 2.90
CA TYR A 303 -21.79 5.88 3.69
C TYR A 303 -23.11 6.13 4.45
N TYR A 304 -24.24 5.93 3.82
CA TYR A 304 -25.55 6.06 4.51
C TYR A 304 -25.71 4.95 5.56
N ALA A 305 -25.38 3.71 5.25
CA ALA A 305 -25.46 2.61 6.19
C ALA A 305 -24.61 2.85 7.45
N VAL A 306 -23.39 3.40 7.30
CA VAL A 306 -22.50 3.61 8.44
C VAL A 306 -22.72 4.97 9.11
N ASN A 307 -22.84 6.06 8.34
CA ASN A 307 -22.94 7.39 8.94
C ASN A 307 -24.35 7.74 9.39
N THR A 308 -25.40 7.15 8.78
CA THR A 308 -26.80 7.43 9.11
C THR A 308 -27.42 6.29 9.87
N ASP A 309 -27.60 5.11 9.25
CA ASP A 309 -28.40 4.03 9.81
C ASP A 309 -27.79 3.48 11.09
N LEU A 310 -26.49 3.16 11.09
CA LEU A 310 -25.77 2.72 12.29
C LEU A 310 -25.84 3.78 13.41
N THR A 311 -25.63 5.07 13.08
CA THR A 311 -25.68 6.13 14.09
C THR A 311 -27.06 6.21 14.75
N VAL A 312 -28.14 6.12 13.97
CA VAL A 312 -29.52 6.15 14.47
C VAL A 312 -29.83 4.88 15.28
N GLU A 313 -29.35 3.71 14.86
CA GLU A 313 -29.53 2.45 15.58
C GLU A 313 -28.83 2.49 16.96
N VAL A 314 -27.59 2.99 17.00
CA VAL A 314 -26.82 3.15 18.25
C VAL A 314 -27.52 4.15 19.19
N ALA A 315 -28.02 5.29 18.67
CA ALA A 315 -28.71 6.29 19.48
C ALA A 315 -30.04 5.74 20.06
N ARG A 316 -30.79 4.96 19.27
CA ARG A 316 -32.02 4.29 19.76
C ARG A 316 -31.70 3.29 20.87
N LYS A 317 -30.71 2.42 20.68
CA LYS A 317 -30.26 1.48 21.71
C LYS A 317 -29.84 2.22 22.97
N ALA A 318 -29.06 3.32 22.85
CA ALA A 318 -28.66 4.12 23.99
C ALA A 318 -29.87 4.68 24.77
N LYS A 319 -30.90 5.17 24.07
CA LYS A 319 -32.13 5.64 24.68
C LYS A 319 -32.93 4.51 25.35
N GLU A 320 -33.12 3.39 24.66
CA GLU A 320 -33.87 2.22 25.15
C GLU A 320 -33.22 1.63 26.39
N GLU A 321 -31.90 1.60 26.44
CA GLU A 321 -31.12 1.11 27.58
C GLU A 321 -30.84 2.20 28.64
N LYS A 322 -31.45 3.38 28.52
CA LYS A 322 -31.46 4.45 29.53
C LYS A 322 -30.12 5.13 29.79
N ALA A 323 -29.22 5.16 28.81
CA ALA A 323 -28.11 6.10 28.84
C ALA A 323 -28.65 7.53 28.95
N LYS A 324 -27.96 8.41 29.67
CA LYS A 324 -28.47 9.76 29.97
C LYS A 324 -28.19 10.74 28.83
N GLU A 325 -27.11 10.50 28.09
CA GLU A 325 -26.65 11.41 27.05
C GLU A 325 -26.04 10.66 25.85
N PHE A 326 -26.34 11.18 24.66
CA PHE A 326 -25.76 10.75 23.39
C PHE A 326 -25.03 11.92 22.73
N ILE A 327 -23.71 11.78 22.54
CA ILE A 327 -22.89 12.79 21.86
C ILE A 327 -22.53 12.27 20.48
N PHE A 328 -22.95 12.95 19.44
CA PHE A 328 -22.72 12.57 18.05
C PHE A 328 -21.68 13.47 17.38
N MET A 329 -20.64 12.86 16.80
CA MET A 329 -19.64 13.56 16.01
C MET A 329 -20.12 13.72 14.56
N SER A 330 -20.75 14.85 14.26
CA SER A 330 -21.11 15.32 12.93
C SER A 330 -19.92 16.08 12.29
N SER A 331 -20.13 17.08 11.45
CA SER A 331 -19.08 17.88 10.81
C SER A 331 -19.61 19.17 10.21
N MET A 332 -18.78 20.18 10.06
CA MET A 332 -19.05 21.39 9.26
C MET A 332 -19.48 21.10 7.82
N ILE A 333 -19.15 19.92 7.26
CA ILE A 333 -19.48 19.51 5.90
C ILE A 333 -21.00 19.54 5.60
N VAL A 334 -21.84 19.44 6.62
CA VAL A 334 -23.30 19.54 6.49
C VAL A 334 -23.76 20.88 5.93
N TYR A 335 -22.95 21.92 6.06
CA TYR A 335 -23.23 23.24 5.49
C TYR A 335 -22.78 23.37 4.03
N GLY A 336 -22.19 22.34 3.42
CA GLY A 336 -21.74 22.34 2.03
C GLY A 336 -20.29 22.76 1.84
N GLU A 337 -19.92 23.16 0.62
CA GLU A 337 -18.53 23.47 0.26
C GLU A 337 -18.07 24.84 0.72
N SER A 338 -16.75 25.01 0.83
CA SER A 338 -16.11 26.31 1.08
C SER A 338 -16.42 27.30 -0.04
N ALA A 339 -16.57 28.59 0.29
CA ALA A 339 -16.67 29.62 -0.73
C ALA A 339 -15.37 29.67 -1.54
N PRO A 340 -15.42 29.93 -2.87
CA PRO A 340 -14.26 30.11 -3.70
C PRO A 340 -13.30 31.17 -3.15
N TYR A 341 -12.01 31.04 -3.47
CA TYR A 341 -11.01 32.02 -3.07
C TYR A 341 -11.45 33.45 -3.43
N GLY A 342 -11.35 34.38 -2.48
CA GLY A 342 -11.76 35.77 -2.62
C GLY A 342 -13.24 36.06 -2.29
N LYS A 343 -14.07 35.03 -2.00
CA LYS A 343 -15.42 35.21 -1.47
C LYS A 343 -15.46 34.75 -0.02
N MET A 344 -15.96 35.60 0.86
CA MET A 344 -16.14 35.25 2.29
C MET A 344 -17.41 34.42 2.48
N ARG A 345 -17.33 33.42 3.36
CA ARG A 345 -18.48 32.65 3.84
C ARG A 345 -18.35 32.47 5.34
N VAL A 346 -19.29 33.03 6.06
CA VAL A 346 -19.44 32.87 7.51
C VAL A 346 -20.77 32.13 7.77
N ILE A 347 -20.67 31.07 8.52
CA ILE A 347 -21.82 30.29 9.00
C ILE A 347 -22.23 30.87 10.33
N ASP A 348 -23.45 31.34 10.40
CA ASP A 348 -24.11 31.94 11.59
C ASP A 348 -25.30 31.09 12.03
N GLU A 349 -25.99 31.53 13.06
CA GLU A 349 -27.19 30.85 13.63
C GLU A 349 -28.36 30.70 12.65
N SER A 350 -28.41 31.53 11.62
CA SER A 350 -29.48 31.49 10.60
C SER A 350 -29.13 30.61 9.39
N THR A 351 -27.87 30.16 9.30
CA THR A 351 -27.37 29.41 8.14
C THR A 351 -27.94 28.00 8.10
N VAL A 352 -28.72 27.72 7.08
CA VAL A 352 -29.32 26.38 6.89
C VAL A 352 -28.28 25.39 6.38
N PRO A 353 -28.16 24.19 6.98
CA PRO A 353 -27.35 23.12 6.44
C PRO A 353 -27.85 22.68 5.06
N ILE A 354 -26.97 22.77 4.05
CA ILE A 354 -27.23 22.33 2.66
C ILE A 354 -25.99 21.57 2.18
N PRO A 355 -25.95 20.25 2.39
CA PRO A 355 -24.80 19.45 2.00
C PRO A 355 -24.55 19.48 0.49
N ALA A 356 -23.29 19.54 0.08
CA ALA A 356 -22.91 19.56 -1.34
C ALA A 356 -22.68 18.15 -1.93
N ASN A 357 -22.67 17.12 -1.11
CA ASN A 357 -22.38 15.75 -1.53
C ASN A 357 -22.98 14.72 -0.54
N PHE A 358 -22.98 13.45 -0.96
CA PHE A 358 -23.53 12.32 -0.19
C PHE A 358 -22.90 12.14 1.22
N TYR A 359 -21.63 12.48 1.40
CA TYR A 359 -20.99 12.41 2.71
C TYR A 359 -21.56 13.45 3.68
N GLY A 360 -21.68 14.70 3.23
CA GLY A 360 -22.31 15.74 4.02
C GLY A 360 -23.80 15.44 4.28
N ASP A 361 -24.50 14.89 3.28
CA ASP A 361 -25.89 14.51 3.41
C ASP A 361 -26.11 13.36 4.39
N SER A 362 -25.28 12.29 4.32
CA SER A 362 -25.39 11.18 5.28
C SER A 362 -25.16 11.64 6.73
N LYS A 363 -24.25 12.60 6.95
CA LYS A 363 -24.03 13.19 8.28
C LYS A 363 -25.20 14.07 8.73
N LEU A 364 -25.79 14.85 7.81
CA LEU A 364 -26.95 15.70 8.15
C LEU A 364 -28.19 14.87 8.48
N GLN A 365 -28.44 13.80 7.75
CA GLN A 365 -29.55 12.90 8.04
C GLN A 365 -29.43 12.25 9.41
N ALA A 366 -28.23 11.77 9.77
CA ALA A 366 -27.96 11.27 11.13
C ALA A 366 -28.18 12.35 12.19
N ASP A 367 -27.63 13.55 11.97
CA ASP A 367 -27.73 14.71 12.85
C ASP A 367 -29.19 15.05 13.17
N VAL A 368 -30.05 15.14 12.16
CA VAL A 368 -31.47 15.39 12.35
C VAL A 368 -32.15 14.24 13.08
N ALA A 369 -31.92 13.01 12.66
CA ALA A 369 -32.58 11.84 13.23
C ALA A 369 -32.23 11.60 14.71
N VAL A 370 -30.97 11.81 15.12
CA VAL A 370 -30.59 11.61 16.53
C VAL A 370 -31.17 12.72 17.42
N ARG A 371 -31.25 13.97 16.93
CA ARG A 371 -31.87 15.07 17.69
C ARG A 371 -33.36 14.82 17.97
N GLU A 372 -34.06 14.14 17.06
CA GLU A 372 -35.48 13.78 17.27
C GLU A 372 -35.71 12.72 18.34
N LEU A 373 -34.66 12.00 18.73
CA LEU A 373 -34.71 11.03 19.83
C LEU A 373 -34.63 11.68 21.22
N ALA A 374 -34.22 12.95 21.29
CA ALA A 374 -34.00 13.64 22.56
C ALA A 374 -35.31 13.86 23.34
N ASP A 375 -35.24 13.72 24.65
CA ASP A 375 -36.31 14.05 25.59
C ASP A 375 -35.70 14.46 26.96
N GLU A 376 -36.55 14.67 27.94
CA GLU A 376 -36.15 15.10 29.30
C GLU A 376 -35.20 14.09 30.05
N LYS A 377 -35.13 12.86 29.57
CA LYS A 377 -34.30 11.79 30.18
C LYS A 377 -33.13 11.37 29.29
N PHE A 378 -33.15 11.76 28.03
CA PHE A 378 -32.15 11.40 27.04
C PHE A 378 -31.69 12.63 26.27
N HIS A 379 -30.61 13.22 26.72
CA HIS A 379 -30.03 14.42 26.08
C HIS A 379 -29.21 14.05 24.85
N VAL A 380 -29.32 14.83 23.77
CA VAL A 380 -28.58 14.64 22.54
C VAL A 380 -27.72 15.86 22.25
N THR A 381 -26.41 15.65 22.11
CA THR A 381 -25.46 16.70 21.71
C THR A 381 -24.89 16.34 20.34
N VAL A 382 -25.09 17.21 19.37
CA VAL A 382 -24.50 17.06 18.04
C VAL A 382 -23.34 18.05 17.90
N LEU A 383 -22.17 17.52 17.58
CA LEU A 383 -20.98 18.31 17.35
C LEU A 383 -20.74 18.47 15.84
N ARG A 384 -20.68 19.73 15.34
CA ARG A 384 -20.37 20.04 13.93
C ARG A 384 -18.99 20.71 13.83
N PRO A 385 -17.88 20.03 14.18
CA PRO A 385 -16.56 20.66 14.17
C PRO A 385 -16.11 21.02 12.76
N PRO A 386 -15.27 22.05 12.60
CA PRO A 386 -14.54 22.32 11.37
C PRO A 386 -13.42 21.31 11.17
N MET A 387 -12.44 21.58 10.32
CA MET A 387 -11.29 20.71 10.12
C MET A 387 -10.51 20.53 11.43
N ILE A 388 -10.50 19.31 11.95
CA ILE A 388 -9.74 18.93 13.14
C ILE A 388 -8.28 18.63 12.73
N TYR A 389 -7.32 19.15 13.49
CA TYR A 389 -5.90 18.87 13.31
C TYR A 389 -5.20 18.61 14.64
N GLY A 390 -4.05 17.97 14.56
CA GLY A 390 -3.25 17.58 15.70
C GLY A 390 -2.36 16.40 15.37
N LYS A 391 -1.62 15.90 16.32
CA LYS A 391 -0.71 14.76 16.15
C LYS A 391 -1.51 13.52 15.70
N GLY A 392 -1.11 12.91 14.57
CA GLY A 392 -1.76 11.72 14.04
C GLY A 392 -3.08 11.99 13.29
N SER A 393 -3.47 13.26 13.09
CA SER A 393 -4.69 13.61 12.35
C SER A 393 -4.64 13.07 10.91
N ARG A 394 -5.80 12.63 10.43
CA ARG A 394 -6.02 12.21 9.04
C ARG A 394 -6.68 13.35 8.27
N GLY A 395 -6.52 13.40 6.95
CA GLY A 395 -7.18 14.41 6.11
C GLY A 395 -6.24 15.47 5.54
N ASN A 396 -6.68 16.73 5.51
CA ASN A 396 -5.99 17.80 4.76
C ASN A 396 -4.73 18.33 5.45
N TYR A 397 -4.66 18.32 6.79
CA TYR A 397 -3.51 18.84 7.53
C TYR A 397 -2.19 18.13 7.18
N PRO A 398 -2.09 16.80 7.16
CA PRO A 398 -0.86 16.11 6.77
C PRO A 398 -0.38 16.48 5.36
N THR A 399 -1.30 16.70 4.41
CA THR A 399 -0.96 17.16 3.06
C THR A 399 -0.39 18.57 3.07
N LEU A 400 -1.00 19.47 3.82
CA LEU A 400 -0.53 20.83 4.00
C LEU A 400 0.85 20.86 4.66
N ALA A 401 1.05 20.07 5.71
CA ALA A 401 2.32 19.93 6.41
C ALA A 401 3.43 19.37 5.50
N LYS A 402 3.11 18.39 4.65
CA LYS A 402 4.03 17.87 3.63
C LYS A 402 4.45 18.96 2.63
N LEU A 403 3.51 19.80 2.19
CA LEU A 403 3.81 20.91 1.30
C LEU A 403 4.69 21.96 1.99
N ALA A 404 4.37 22.34 3.23
CA ALA A 404 5.15 23.29 4.03
C ALA A 404 6.61 22.86 4.18
N ARG A 405 6.86 21.56 4.37
CA ARG A 405 8.22 21.01 4.52
C ARG A 405 8.96 20.83 3.19
N LYS A 406 8.24 20.65 2.06
CA LYS A 406 8.86 20.37 0.74
C LYS A 406 9.07 21.63 -0.10
N LEU A 407 8.11 22.54 -0.12
CA LEU A 407 8.15 23.70 -1.01
C LEU A 407 9.07 24.81 -0.49
N PRO A 408 9.88 25.43 -1.35
CA PRO A 408 10.67 26.60 -0.99
C PRO A 408 9.84 27.89 -1.02
N VAL A 409 8.73 27.90 -1.75
CA VAL A 409 7.83 29.04 -1.94
C VAL A 409 6.37 28.62 -1.82
N PHE A 410 5.52 29.56 -1.34
CA PHE A 410 4.08 29.34 -1.20
C PHE A 410 3.31 30.64 -1.53
N PRO A 411 2.07 30.57 -2.05
CA PRO A 411 1.25 31.75 -2.25
C PRO A 411 0.87 32.40 -0.90
N ASP A 412 0.99 33.72 -0.82
CA ASP A 412 0.45 34.51 0.29
C ASP A 412 -1.04 34.78 0.03
N VAL A 413 -1.93 33.99 0.60
CA VAL A 413 -3.39 34.10 0.42
C VAL A 413 -4.07 34.75 1.62
N ASN A 414 -5.22 35.39 1.38
CA ASN A 414 -6.03 36.06 2.43
C ASN A 414 -7.26 35.22 2.82
N ASN A 415 -7.19 33.90 2.70
CA ASN A 415 -8.33 33.09 3.08
C ASN A 415 -8.46 32.99 4.61
N GLN A 416 -9.68 32.74 5.06
CA GLN A 416 -10.00 32.48 6.46
C GLN A 416 -10.80 31.20 6.61
N ARG A 417 -10.43 30.43 7.61
CA ARG A 417 -11.05 29.12 7.87
C ARG A 417 -11.17 28.88 9.36
N SER A 418 -12.31 28.39 9.77
CA SER A 418 -12.41 27.74 11.08
C SER A 418 -11.64 26.45 11.10
N MET A 419 -10.83 26.24 12.13
CA MET A 419 -10.09 25.02 12.40
C MET A 419 -10.23 24.68 13.88
N LEU A 420 -9.99 23.44 14.25
CA LEU A 420 -10.06 23.00 15.64
C LEU A 420 -8.86 22.12 15.96
N TYR A 421 -8.05 22.55 16.92
CA TYR A 421 -6.96 21.74 17.45
C TYR A 421 -7.52 20.60 18.28
N ILE A 422 -6.97 19.38 18.15
CA ILE A 422 -7.47 18.19 18.85
C ILE A 422 -7.45 18.35 20.38
N GLY A 423 -6.44 19.05 20.94
CA GLY A 423 -6.39 19.32 22.37
C GLY A 423 -7.52 20.22 22.85
N ASN A 424 -7.87 21.27 22.08
CA ASN A 424 -9.01 22.13 22.37
C ASN A 424 -10.33 21.35 22.25
N LEU A 425 -10.46 20.43 21.29
CA LEU A 425 -11.62 19.54 21.18
C LEU A 425 -11.73 18.61 22.38
N CYS A 426 -10.63 18.01 22.83
CA CYS A 426 -10.64 17.10 23.98
C CYS A 426 -11.01 17.82 25.29
N GLU A 427 -10.45 19.04 25.50
CA GLU A 427 -10.88 19.88 26.63
C GLU A 427 -12.36 20.22 26.54
N PHE A 428 -12.85 20.61 25.35
CA PHE A 428 -14.28 20.88 25.13
C PHE A 428 -15.15 19.69 25.47
N LEU A 429 -14.74 18.49 25.04
CA LEU A 429 -15.46 17.24 25.34
C LEU A 429 -15.51 16.97 26.84
N CYS A 430 -14.39 17.19 27.56
CA CYS A 430 -14.37 17.03 29.00
C CYS A 430 -15.34 18.02 29.69
N ASP A 431 -15.31 19.29 29.30
CA ASP A 431 -16.19 20.30 29.86
C ASP A 431 -17.67 19.98 29.61
N ILE A 432 -18.07 19.62 28.36
CA ILE A 432 -19.49 19.35 28.08
C ILE A 432 -20.02 18.09 28.76
N MET A 433 -19.18 17.09 28.97
CA MET A 433 -19.54 15.84 29.65
C MET A 433 -19.66 16.03 31.18
N LEU A 434 -19.07 17.09 31.73
CA LEU A 434 -19.08 17.43 33.15
C LEU A 434 -20.10 18.55 33.48
N ILE A 435 -21.01 18.91 32.57
CA ILE A 435 -22.09 19.84 32.87
C ILE A 435 -23.03 19.23 33.89
N LYS A 436 -23.32 20.00 34.97
CA LYS A 436 -24.11 19.54 36.09
C LYS A 436 -25.60 19.43 35.77
N ASN A 437 -26.17 20.45 35.15
CA ASN A 437 -27.58 20.48 34.79
C ASN A 437 -27.72 20.98 33.34
N ARG A 438 -28.47 20.26 32.54
CA ARG A 438 -28.81 20.65 31.16
C ARG A 438 -30.27 21.04 31.07
N ASN A 439 -30.57 22.21 30.56
CA ASN A 439 -31.93 22.65 30.32
C ASN A 439 -32.45 22.22 28.95
N GLU A 440 -31.55 21.88 28.03
CA GLU A 440 -31.89 21.58 26.63
C GLU A 440 -31.82 20.07 26.36
N ASN A 441 -32.88 19.51 25.78
CA ASN A 441 -32.92 18.10 25.40
C ASN A 441 -32.00 17.79 24.22
N ALA A 442 -31.96 18.69 23.20
CA ALA A 442 -31.08 18.55 22.04
C ALA A 442 -30.35 19.86 21.73
N VAL A 443 -29.04 19.79 21.57
CA VAL A 443 -28.21 20.93 21.21
C VAL A 443 -27.25 20.63 20.05
N VAL A 444 -26.96 21.66 19.25
CA VAL A 444 -25.92 21.62 18.21
C VAL A 444 -24.77 22.52 18.67
N LEU A 445 -23.55 21.99 18.74
CA LEU A 445 -22.37 22.73 19.14
C LEU A 445 -21.36 22.75 18.00
N VAL A 446 -20.73 23.91 17.81
CA VAL A 446 -19.79 24.16 16.71
C VAL A 446 -18.43 24.63 17.23
N PRO A 447 -17.69 23.78 17.98
CA PRO A 447 -16.42 24.17 18.56
C PRO A 447 -15.40 24.51 17.47
N GLN A 448 -14.64 25.60 17.70
CA GLN A 448 -13.51 26.00 16.85
C GLN A 448 -12.40 26.63 17.70
N ASN A 449 -11.21 26.84 17.13
CA ASN A 449 -10.17 27.65 17.79
C ASN A 449 -10.62 29.10 17.96
N ALA A 450 -9.98 29.83 18.85
CA ALA A 450 -10.31 31.23 19.13
C ALA A 450 -10.20 32.12 17.89
N GLU A 451 -9.28 31.83 17.00
CA GLU A 451 -9.04 32.62 15.79
C GLU A 451 -9.27 31.80 14.52
N TRP A 452 -9.74 32.47 13.47
CA TRP A 452 -9.75 31.89 12.14
C TRP A 452 -8.33 31.77 11.59
N THR A 453 -8.04 30.70 10.93
CA THR A 453 -6.71 30.40 10.42
C THR A 453 -6.59 30.74 8.95
N ASN A 454 -5.52 31.42 8.58
CA ASN A 454 -5.09 31.61 7.20
C ASN A 454 -4.22 30.43 6.75
N THR A 455 -4.43 29.91 5.54
CA THR A 455 -3.66 28.78 5.04
C THR A 455 -2.16 29.08 4.91
N SER A 456 -1.80 30.31 4.52
CA SER A 456 -0.39 30.71 4.39
C SER A 456 0.29 30.84 5.75
N ASP A 457 -0.42 31.33 6.77
CA ASP A 457 0.12 31.43 8.13
C ASP A 457 0.32 30.05 8.75
N MET A 458 -0.65 29.13 8.56
CA MET A 458 -0.49 27.73 8.96
C MET A 458 0.76 27.11 8.32
N VAL A 459 0.97 27.31 7.01
CA VAL A 459 2.13 26.79 6.28
C VAL A 459 3.45 27.40 6.80
N LYS A 460 3.47 28.70 7.11
CA LYS A 460 4.63 29.36 7.72
C LYS A 460 4.97 28.74 9.08
N GLU A 461 3.97 28.58 9.96
CA GLU A 461 4.18 28.02 11.29
C GLU A 461 4.71 26.59 11.22
N ILE A 462 4.12 25.73 10.38
CA ILE A 462 4.62 24.38 10.16
C ILE A 462 6.06 24.37 9.65
N ALA A 463 6.40 25.25 8.70
CA ALA A 463 7.74 25.33 8.15
C ALA A 463 8.74 25.81 9.22
N ASN A 464 8.42 26.87 9.97
CA ASN A 464 9.25 27.41 11.05
C ASN A 464 9.58 26.34 12.10
N ILE A 465 8.57 25.62 12.59
CA ILE A 465 8.76 24.56 13.60
C ILE A 465 9.58 23.40 13.03
N SER A 466 9.46 23.14 11.72
CA SER A 466 10.27 22.13 11.02
C SER A 466 11.71 22.60 10.70
N GLY A 467 12.12 23.76 11.17
CA GLY A 467 13.45 24.34 10.91
C GLY A 467 13.66 24.82 9.48
N LYS A 468 12.59 25.01 8.70
CA LYS A 468 12.65 25.41 7.29
C LYS A 468 12.08 26.80 7.07
N LYS A 469 12.80 27.64 6.33
CA LYS A 469 12.30 28.94 5.87
C LYS A 469 11.54 28.77 4.55
N ILE A 470 10.24 29.12 4.54
CA ILE A 470 9.44 29.17 3.33
C ILE A 470 9.15 30.64 2.97
N ALA A 471 9.38 31.00 1.72
CA ALA A 471 9.06 32.33 1.24
C ALA A 471 7.62 32.38 0.73
N VAL A 472 6.84 33.36 1.20
CA VAL A 472 5.44 33.54 0.73
C VAL A 472 5.34 34.80 -0.12
N PHE A 473 4.65 34.69 -1.28
CA PHE A 473 4.61 35.73 -2.28
C PHE A 473 3.17 36.15 -2.62
N LYS A 474 2.87 37.45 -2.44
CA LYS A 474 1.58 38.06 -2.84
C LYS A 474 1.35 38.02 -4.34
N ILE A 475 2.42 38.03 -5.14
CA ILE A 475 2.38 37.96 -6.61
C ILE A 475 1.73 36.66 -7.12
N MET A 476 1.67 35.61 -6.30
CA MET A 476 1.01 34.34 -6.64
C MET A 476 -0.50 34.35 -6.43
N ARG A 477 -1.09 35.39 -5.80
CA ARG A 477 -2.55 35.50 -5.57
C ARG A 477 -3.39 35.41 -6.84
N PRO A 478 -3.03 36.10 -7.95
CA PRO A 478 -3.78 35.95 -9.21
C PRO A 478 -3.79 34.51 -9.75
N MET A 479 -2.71 33.77 -9.59
CA MET A 479 -2.64 32.36 -10.01
C MET A 479 -3.64 31.50 -9.22
N VAL A 480 -3.74 31.70 -7.90
CA VAL A 480 -4.71 31.03 -7.03
C VAL A 480 -6.14 31.43 -7.44
N ALA A 481 -6.39 32.71 -7.70
CA ALA A 481 -7.71 33.21 -8.11
C ALA A 481 -8.15 32.65 -9.46
N VAL A 482 -7.26 32.57 -10.44
CA VAL A 482 -7.54 31.97 -11.77
C VAL A 482 -7.71 30.47 -11.62
N GLY A 483 -6.80 29.80 -10.91
CA GLY A 483 -6.86 28.36 -10.68
C GLY A 483 -8.13 27.92 -9.95
N GLY A 484 -8.62 28.70 -8.99
CA GLY A 484 -9.89 28.45 -8.29
C GLY A 484 -11.15 28.57 -9.17
N LYS A 485 -11.04 29.26 -10.30
CA LYS A 485 -12.13 29.35 -11.30
C LYS A 485 -12.05 28.26 -12.38
N MET A 486 -10.98 27.47 -12.40
CA MET A 486 -10.85 26.37 -13.38
C MET A 486 -11.89 25.28 -13.08
N PRO A 487 -12.57 24.75 -14.10
CA PRO A 487 -13.49 23.65 -13.92
C PRO A 487 -12.75 22.34 -13.55
N GLY A 488 -13.42 21.46 -12.82
CA GLY A 488 -12.93 20.12 -12.50
C GLY A 488 -12.02 20.05 -11.27
N LYS A 489 -11.19 19.01 -11.18
CA LYS A 489 -10.39 18.66 -9.98
C LYS A 489 -9.43 19.77 -9.53
N ILE A 490 -8.85 20.54 -10.46
CA ILE A 490 -7.87 21.58 -10.12
C ILE A 490 -8.54 22.73 -9.36
N GLY A 491 -9.65 23.28 -9.91
CA GLY A 491 -10.40 24.33 -9.25
C GLY A 491 -10.98 23.89 -7.91
N GLY A 492 -11.52 22.67 -7.85
CA GLY A 492 -12.00 22.06 -6.62
C GLY A 492 -10.90 21.93 -5.55
N LEU A 493 -9.70 21.47 -5.93
CA LEU A 493 -8.58 21.33 -5.01
C LEU A 493 -8.10 22.69 -4.49
N ILE A 494 -7.99 23.69 -5.37
CA ILE A 494 -7.59 25.05 -5.01
C ILE A 494 -8.63 25.70 -4.08
N ASN A 495 -9.91 25.59 -4.37
CA ASN A 495 -10.97 26.10 -3.50
C ASN A 495 -11.04 25.34 -2.17
N LYS A 496 -10.77 24.03 -2.16
CA LYS A 496 -10.64 23.24 -0.94
C LYS A 496 -9.45 23.66 -0.08
N ALA A 497 -8.32 24.07 -0.70
CA ALA A 497 -7.13 24.51 0.01
C ALA A 497 -7.19 25.99 0.42
N PHE A 498 -7.71 26.87 -0.41
CA PHE A 498 -7.65 28.32 -0.29
C PHE A 498 -9.04 29.02 -0.23
N GLY A 499 -10.12 28.28 -0.22
CA GLY A 499 -11.47 28.81 -0.03
C GLY A 499 -11.72 29.24 1.41
N ASN A 500 -12.75 30.05 1.63
CA ASN A 500 -13.17 30.55 2.94
C ASN A 500 -14.34 29.71 3.47
N ASN A 501 -14.27 29.34 4.74
CA ASN A 501 -15.38 28.65 5.42
C ASN A 501 -15.19 28.79 6.94
N CYS A 502 -15.93 29.71 7.54
CA CYS A 502 -15.80 30.06 8.93
C CYS A 502 -17.14 29.92 9.66
N TYR A 503 -17.09 29.55 10.93
CA TYR A 503 -18.17 29.81 11.87
C TYR A 503 -18.02 31.23 12.43
N ALA A 504 -19.13 31.92 12.65
CA ALA A 504 -19.13 33.15 13.44
C ALA A 504 -18.54 32.84 14.85
N HIS A 505 -17.72 33.74 15.36
CA HIS A 505 -17.02 33.50 16.64
C HIS A 505 -17.97 33.30 17.81
N GLU A 506 -19.11 33.96 17.76
CA GLU A 506 -20.15 33.93 18.78
C GLU A 506 -20.75 32.52 18.95
N LEU A 507 -20.86 31.75 17.87
CA LEU A 507 -21.42 30.40 17.90
C LEU A 507 -20.56 29.40 18.66
N SER A 508 -19.30 29.71 18.88
CA SER A 508 -18.32 28.84 19.53
C SER A 508 -17.92 29.31 20.93
N LYS A 509 -18.60 30.36 21.44
CA LYS A 509 -18.44 30.86 22.81
C LYS A 509 -19.59 30.34 23.66
N TYR A 510 -19.29 29.53 24.64
CA TYR A 510 -20.25 28.95 25.56
C TYR A 510 -19.95 29.47 26.94
N GLN A 511 -20.92 30.18 27.55
CA GLN A 511 -20.75 30.72 28.90
C GLN A 511 -20.59 29.58 29.92
N GLY A 512 -19.49 29.59 30.67
CA GLY A 512 -19.14 28.51 31.61
C GLY A 512 -18.18 27.46 31.06
N ILE A 513 -17.85 27.49 29.76
CA ILE A 513 -16.91 26.57 29.11
C ILE A 513 -15.70 27.35 28.56
N ASP A 514 -14.52 26.96 28.96
CA ASP A 514 -13.23 27.56 28.51
C ASP A 514 -12.32 26.48 27.92
N TYR A 515 -12.52 26.13 26.63
CA TYR A 515 -11.82 25.06 25.94
C TYR A 515 -10.73 25.50 24.97
N GLN A 516 -10.70 26.80 24.62
CA GLN A 516 -9.76 27.35 23.62
C GLN A 516 -8.39 27.65 24.25
N LYS A 517 -7.76 26.63 24.83
CA LYS A 517 -6.52 26.72 25.62
C LYS A 517 -5.26 26.96 24.81
N SER A 518 -5.23 26.50 23.56
CA SER A 518 -4.04 26.56 22.71
C SER A 518 -4.24 27.55 21.56
N THR A 519 -3.28 28.44 21.38
CA THR A 519 -3.16 29.33 20.21
C THR A 519 -2.79 28.53 18.94
N LEU A 520 -2.81 29.19 17.77
CA LEU A 520 -2.37 28.56 16.53
C LEU A 520 -0.91 28.08 16.62
N GLU A 521 0.00 28.95 17.08
CA GLU A 521 1.42 28.64 17.22
C GLU A 521 1.66 27.46 18.17
N GLU A 522 1.08 27.51 19.37
CA GLU A 522 1.18 26.44 20.35
C GLU A 522 0.63 25.11 19.83
N SER A 523 -0.55 25.13 19.19
CA SER A 523 -1.20 23.94 18.66
C SER A 523 -0.44 23.32 17.50
N VAL A 524 0.16 24.12 16.62
CA VAL A 524 1.04 23.63 15.56
C VAL A 524 2.33 23.10 16.16
N LYS A 525 2.91 23.77 17.15
CA LYS A 525 4.09 23.29 17.88
C LYS A 525 3.83 21.95 18.55
N LEU A 526 2.71 21.78 19.25
CA LEU A 526 2.31 20.51 19.85
C LEU A 526 2.02 19.40 18.80
N THR A 527 1.51 19.79 17.65
CA THR A 527 1.27 18.87 16.53
C THR A 527 2.58 18.38 15.91
N GLU A 528 3.55 19.27 15.73
CA GLU A 528 4.82 19.06 15.04
C GLU A 528 5.96 18.66 16.00
N ALA A 529 5.93 19.05 17.29
CA ALA A 529 7.00 18.84 18.27
C ALA A 529 7.40 17.36 18.47
N ASN A 530 6.47 16.43 18.22
CA ASN A 530 6.75 15.00 18.25
C ASN A 530 7.28 14.45 16.91
N ILE A 531 7.34 15.27 15.86
CA ILE A 531 8.01 14.89 14.61
C ILE A 531 9.54 14.99 14.80
N VAL A 532 10.00 15.90 15.64
CA VAL A 532 11.43 16.05 16.02
C VAL A 532 11.87 14.97 17.00
N ASN A 533 10.95 14.43 17.83
CA ASN A 533 11.23 13.38 18.84
C ASN A 533 10.64 12.01 18.53
N GLN A 534 9.97 11.79 17.40
CA GLN A 534 9.56 10.43 17.00
C GLN A 534 10.79 9.65 16.57
N LYS A 535 10.99 8.48 17.18
CA LYS A 535 11.95 7.49 16.69
C LYS A 535 11.72 7.31 15.19
N LYS A 536 12.76 7.51 14.39
CA LYS A 536 12.69 7.21 12.95
C LYS A 536 12.25 5.78 12.77
N CYS A 537 11.45 5.51 11.77
CA CYS A 537 10.87 4.20 11.53
C CYS A 537 11.45 3.54 10.27
N VAL A 538 11.90 2.32 10.40
CA VAL A 538 12.46 1.51 9.31
C VAL A 538 11.52 0.36 8.98
N LEU A 539 11.20 0.20 7.71
CA LEU A 539 10.54 -0.99 7.20
C LEU A 539 11.58 -1.98 6.68
N MET A 540 11.74 -3.11 7.38
CA MET A 540 12.52 -4.25 6.93
C MET A 540 11.66 -5.11 6.01
N LEU A 541 12.00 -5.20 4.73
CA LEU A 541 11.18 -5.83 3.70
C LEU A 541 11.90 -7.03 3.07
N ALA A 542 11.32 -8.21 3.16
CA ALA A 542 11.85 -9.43 2.54
C ALA A 542 10.76 -10.27 1.91
N SER A 543 11.08 -11.13 0.94
CA SER A 543 10.06 -11.96 0.30
C SER A 543 9.51 -13.05 1.21
N VAL A 544 10.30 -13.59 2.14
CA VAL A 544 9.93 -14.74 2.99
C VAL A 544 10.48 -14.60 4.41
N ALA A 545 9.82 -15.25 5.37
CA ALA A 545 10.17 -15.20 6.80
C ALA A 545 11.60 -15.70 7.10
N SER A 546 12.06 -16.75 6.40
CA SER A 546 13.41 -17.27 6.59
C SER A 546 14.51 -16.25 6.25
N MET A 547 14.25 -15.29 5.37
CA MET A 547 15.19 -14.20 5.07
C MET A 547 15.32 -13.22 6.25
N ILE A 548 14.27 -13.04 7.02
CA ILE A 548 14.30 -12.26 8.26
C ILE A 548 15.04 -13.03 9.35
N ASP A 549 14.63 -14.28 9.63
CA ASP A 549 15.15 -15.12 10.70
C ASP A 549 16.67 -15.37 10.56
N GLN A 550 17.13 -15.74 9.36
CA GLN A 550 18.51 -16.16 9.15
C GLN A 550 19.50 -15.02 8.85
N PHE A 551 19.01 -13.89 8.30
CA PHE A 551 19.91 -12.88 7.72
C PHE A 551 19.68 -11.47 8.23
N ASN A 552 18.60 -11.19 8.97
CA ASN A 552 18.23 -9.82 9.31
C ASN A 552 17.97 -9.55 10.79
N MET A 553 18.06 -10.56 11.65
CA MET A 553 17.86 -10.36 13.10
C MET A 553 18.92 -9.40 13.67
N SER A 554 20.19 -9.53 13.27
CA SER A 554 21.25 -8.60 13.68
C SER A 554 20.97 -7.18 13.18
N ASN A 555 20.54 -7.00 11.92
CA ASN A 555 20.18 -5.70 11.37
C ASN A 555 19.03 -5.04 12.14
N ILE A 556 18.04 -5.83 12.57
CA ILE A 556 16.92 -5.35 13.40
C ILE A 556 17.46 -4.90 14.77
N ASP A 557 18.32 -5.68 15.40
CA ASP A 557 18.92 -5.35 16.70
C ASP A 557 19.78 -4.07 16.61
N ILE A 558 20.58 -3.92 15.56
CA ILE A 558 21.35 -2.70 15.32
C ILE A 558 20.43 -1.48 15.25
N LEU A 559 19.36 -1.54 14.44
CA LEU A 559 18.41 -0.44 14.28
C LEU A 559 17.69 -0.10 15.57
N LEU A 560 17.23 -1.10 16.33
CA LEU A 560 16.58 -0.90 17.64
C LEU A 560 17.54 -0.24 18.63
N ASN A 561 18.81 -0.71 18.70
CA ASN A 561 19.85 -0.13 19.55
C ASN A 561 20.24 1.30 19.16
N MET A 562 20.12 1.65 17.88
CA MET A 562 20.27 3.03 17.38
C MET A 562 19.05 3.91 17.66
N GLY A 563 18.01 3.37 18.29
CA GLY A 563 16.81 4.11 18.66
C GLY A 563 15.72 4.19 17.58
N TYR A 564 15.84 3.44 16.48
CA TYR A 564 14.77 3.35 15.48
C TYR A 564 13.58 2.52 15.99
N ARG A 565 12.38 2.79 15.46
CA ARG A 565 11.28 1.83 15.42
C ARG A 565 11.46 0.97 14.17
N VAL A 566 11.35 -0.33 14.31
CA VAL A 566 11.49 -1.26 13.19
C VAL A 566 10.18 -2.02 13.01
N ASP A 567 9.71 -2.09 11.78
CA ASP A 567 8.61 -2.95 11.38
C ASP A 567 9.12 -3.95 10.32
N VAL A 568 8.58 -5.15 10.32
CA VAL A 568 8.95 -6.23 9.39
C VAL A 568 7.77 -6.56 8.49
N ALA A 569 8.01 -6.63 7.18
CA ALA A 569 7.01 -7.08 6.21
C ALA A 569 7.58 -8.19 5.32
N CYS A 570 6.95 -9.35 5.33
CA CYS A 570 7.31 -10.48 4.49
C CYS A 570 6.13 -11.45 4.31
N ASN A 571 6.31 -12.49 3.48
CA ASN A 571 5.37 -13.59 3.42
C ASN A 571 5.66 -14.58 4.55
N PHE A 572 4.81 -14.59 5.58
CA PHE A 572 4.87 -15.51 6.69
C PHE A 572 4.12 -16.84 6.43
N GLY A 573 3.21 -16.86 5.45
CA GLY A 573 2.34 -17.99 5.17
C GLY A 573 2.86 -18.94 4.10
N PHE A 574 3.73 -18.48 3.19
CA PHE A 574 4.13 -19.28 2.03
C PHE A 574 5.56 -19.00 1.57
N GLY A 575 6.21 -20.03 1.03
CA GLY A 575 7.53 -19.90 0.39
C GLY A 575 8.71 -19.84 1.35
N SER A 576 8.50 -19.90 2.66
CA SER A 576 9.57 -19.97 3.67
C SER A 576 10.15 -21.39 3.78
N THR A 577 11.43 -21.49 4.15
CA THR A 577 12.05 -22.75 4.54
C THR A 577 11.86 -23.04 6.03
N CYS A 578 11.26 -22.10 6.78
CA CYS A 578 10.90 -22.29 8.18
C CYS A 578 9.60 -23.10 8.31
N SER A 579 9.51 -23.93 9.34
CA SER A 579 8.24 -24.57 9.72
C SER A 579 7.28 -23.55 10.36
N ASP A 580 6.00 -23.90 10.49
CA ASP A 580 4.99 -23.04 11.11
C ASP A 580 5.32 -22.72 12.56
N GLU A 581 5.89 -23.68 13.31
CA GLU A 581 6.38 -23.47 14.68
C GLU A 581 7.49 -22.43 14.69
N LYS A 582 8.46 -22.53 13.78
CA LYS A 582 9.57 -21.58 13.66
C LYS A 582 9.09 -20.17 13.28
N ILE A 583 8.08 -20.07 12.43
CA ILE A 583 7.45 -18.78 12.07
C ILE A 583 6.75 -18.16 13.29
N THR A 584 6.07 -18.99 14.08
CA THR A 584 5.43 -18.54 15.33
C THR A 584 6.46 -18.06 16.35
N GLU A 585 7.57 -18.80 16.52
CA GLU A 585 8.69 -18.40 17.37
C GLU A 585 9.31 -17.07 16.89
N LEU A 586 9.54 -16.91 15.59
CA LEU A 586 10.07 -15.68 15.01
C LEU A 586 9.16 -14.48 15.32
N LYS A 587 7.86 -14.62 15.09
CA LYS A 587 6.87 -13.55 15.40
C LYS A 587 6.87 -13.19 16.88
N SER A 588 6.96 -14.18 17.79
CA SER A 588 7.04 -13.93 19.23
C SER A 588 8.30 -13.15 19.59
N LYS A 589 9.45 -13.58 19.10
CA LYS A 589 10.74 -12.88 19.29
C LYS A 589 10.72 -11.43 18.77
N LEU A 590 10.13 -11.20 17.60
CA LEU A 590 10.00 -9.85 17.04
C LEU A 590 9.07 -8.98 17.87
N LYS A 591 7.95 -9.53 18.32
CA LYS A 591 6.98 -8.84 19.20
C LYS A 591 7.59 -8.47 20.56
N GLU A 592 8.36 -9.36 21.19
CA GLU A 592 9.10 -9.09 22.43
C GLU A 592 10.09 -7.93 22.28
N LYS A 593 10.67 -7.76 21.09
CA LYS A 593 11.54 -6.63 20.73
C LYS A 593 10.77 -5.36 20.37
N GLY A 594 9.42 -5.37 20.37
CA GLY A 594 8.56 -4.25 19.98
C GLY A 594 8.52 -4.01 18.46
N VAL A 595 8.78 -5.07 17.66
CA VAL A 595 8.76 -5.04 16.19
C VAL A 595 7.40 -5.54 15.69
N GLU A 596 6.71 -4.71 14.91
CA GLU A 596 5.44 -5.09 14.27
C GLU A 596 5.67 -5.91 13.00
N CYS A 597 4.84 -6.95 12.81
CA CYS A 597 4.95 -7.89 11.71
C CYS A 597 3.75 -7.76 10.76
N TYR A 598 4.01 -7.51 9.48
CA TYR A 598 2.99 -7.36 8.44
C TYR A 598 3.08 -8.47 7.41
N GLN A 599 1.95 -9.14 7.15
CA GLN A 599 1.85 -10.13 6.07
C GLN A 599 1.81 -9.42 4.72
N VAL A 600 2.72 -9.81 3.82
CA VAL A 600 2.72 -9.41 2.40
C VAL A 600 2.85 -10.65 1.54
N ASP A 601 1.97 -10.82 0.56
CA ASP A 601 1.86 -12.02 -0.25
C ASP A 601 2.88 -12.06 -1.41
N PHE A 602 4.16 -11.91 -1.08
CA PHE A 602 5.24 -12.05 -2.06
C PHE A 602 5.27 -13.46 -2.67
N THR A 603 5.64 -13.53 -3.95
CA THR A 603 5.88 -14.79 -4.65
C THR A 603 7.36 -15.18 -4.63
N ARG A 604 7.67 -16.43 -4.97
CA ARG A 604 9.04 -16.85 -5.32
C ARG A 604 9.32 -16.77 -6.81
N ASN A 605 8.28 -16.66 -7.64
CA ASN A 605 8.41 -16.66 -9.09
C ASN A 605 8.22 -15.25 -9.65
N VAL A 606 9.31 -14.65 -10.10
CA VAL A 606 9.38 -13.29 -10.67
C VAL A 606 8.46 -13.09 -11.91
N MET A 607 7.96 -14.17 -12.48
CA MET A 607 7.07 -14.12 -13.65
C MET A 607 5.57 -14.09 -13.28
N ASN A 608 5.22 -14.12 -11.99
CA ASN A 608 3.83 -14.09 -11.55
C ASN A 608 3.34 -12.64 -11.29
N LEU A 609 3.18 -11.90 -12.39
CA LEU A 609 2.83 -10.47 -12.37
C LEU A 609 1.56 -10.13 -11.57
N ILE A 610 0.58 -11.05 -11.49
CA ILE A 610 -0.68 -10.79 -10.75
C ILE A 610 -0.47 -10.81 -9.24
N GLN A 611 0.30 -11.76 -8.72
CA GLN A 611 0.61 -11.81 -7.30
C GLN A 611 1.62 -10.74 -6.90
N ASP A 612 2.55 -10.40 -7.79
CA ASP A 612 3.49 -9.31 -7.56
C ASP A 612 2.79 -7.95 -7.51
N ASP A 613 1.73 -7.72 -8.30
CA ASP A 613 0.85 -6.54 -8.19
C ASP A 613 0.11 -6.50 -6.83
N LYS A 614 -0.37 -7.66 -6.33
CA LYS A 614 -0.99 -7.74 -5.00
C LYS A 614 0.00 -7.36 -3.90
N ALA A 615 1.20 -7.92 -3.92
CA ALA A 615 2.27 -7.60 -2.96
C ALA A 615 2.67 -6.12 -3.03
N TYR A 616 2.80 -5.56 -4.24
CA TYR A 616 3.07 -4.15 -4.44
C TYR A 616 1.99 -3.26 -3.80
N ARG A 617 0.71 -3.54 -4.03
CA ARG A 617 -0.40 -2.78 -3.42
C ARG A 617 -0.41 -2.89 -1.90
N GLN A 618 -0.09 -4.07 -1.35
CA GLN A 618 0.01 -4.28 0.10
C GLN A 618 1.15 -3.45 0.70
N VAL A 619 2.35 -3.49 0.11
CA VAL A 619 3.50 -2.69 0.58
C VAL A 619 3.22 -1.20 0.45
N ARG A 620 2.65 -0.77 -0.68
CA ARG A 620 2.27 0.63 -0.89
C ARG A 620 1.27 1.12 0.15
N LYS A 621 0.20 0.35 0.38
CA LYS A 621 -0.80 0.66 1.41
C LYS A 621 -0.19 0.69 2.82
N LEU A 622 0.72 -0.25 3.12
CA LEU A 622 1.45 -0.28 4.39
C LEU A 622 2.25 1.01 4.59
N VAL A 623 2.96 1.45 3.55
CA VAL A 623 3.79 2.65 3.59
C VAL A 623 2.94 3.94 3.62
N GLU A 624 1.78 3.96 2.97
CA GLU A 624 0.84 5.08 3.01
C GLU A 624 0.15 5.22 4.38
N ASN A 625 -0.15 4.09 5.04
CA ASN A 625 -0.82 4.08 6.35
C ASN A 625 0.14 4.31 7.52
N ASN A 626 1.42 3.97 7.37
CA ASN A 626 2.45 4.12 8.37
C ASN A 626 3.53 5.08 7.87
N ARG A 627 4.14 5.83 8.78
CA ARG A 627 5.24 6.72 8.43
C ARG A 627 6.55 5.96 8.55
N TYR A 628 7.22 5.73 7.41
CA TYR A 628 8.58 5.18 7.36
C TYR A 628 9.55 6.24 6.86
N ASP A 629 10.74 6.28 7.45
CA ASP A 629 11.84 7.17 7.05
C ASP A 629 12.83 6.44 6.15
N LEU A 630 12.87 5.10 6.28
CA LEU A 630 13.76 4.22 5.52
C LEU A 630 13.07 2.89 5.21
N ILE A 631 13.29 2.37 4.02
CA ILE A 631 12.96 0.99 3.65
C ILE A 631 14.29 0.25 3.43
N HIS A 632 14.52 -0.83 4.17
CA HIS A 632 15.61 -1.76 3.88
C HIS A 632 15.04 -3.04 3.29
N CYS A 633 15.27 -3.26 2.01
CA CYS A 633 14.71 -4.38 1.26
C CYS A 633 15.75 -5.44 0.92
N HIS A 634 15.31 -6.70 0.96
CA HIS A 634 16.09 -7.90 0.72
C HIS A 634 15.38 -8.78 -0.31
N SER A 635 16.11 -9.72 -0.90
CA SER A 635 15.64 -10.64 -1.93
C SER A 635 15.24 -9.96 -3.26
N PRO A 636 15.20 -10.66 -4.39
CA PRO A 636 14.94 -10.03 -5.67
C PRO A 636 13.57 -9.33 -5.75
N ILE A 637 12.48 -10.03 -5.40
CA ILE A 637 11.12 -9.48 -5.50
C ILE A 637 10.89 -8.41 -4.43
N GLY A 638 11.30 -8.64 -3.18
CA GLY A 638 11.25 -7.63 -2.12
C GLY A 638 12.06 -6.39 -2.49
N GLY A 639 13.23 -6.58 -3.11
CA GLY A 639 14.07 -5.50 -3.62
C GLY A 639 13.44 -4.70 -4.78
N VAL A 640 12.75 -5.36 -5.71
CA VAL A 640 12.04 -4.69 -6.80
C VAL A 640 10.89 -3.85 -6.24
N ILE A 641 9.99 -4.45 -5.48
CA ILE A 641 8.81 -3.77 -4.94
C ILE A 641 9.20 -2.67 -3.95
N GLY A 642 10.16 -2.94 -3.05
CA GLY A 642 10.63 -1.96 -2.08
C GLY A 642 11.21 -0.70 -2.73
N ARG A 643 12.03 -0.84 -3.78
CA ARG A 643 12.62 0.29 -4.50
C ARG A 643 11.59 1.08 -5.32
N ILE A 644 10.59 0.42 -5.92
CA ILE A 644 9.50 1.09 -6.64
C ILE A 644 8.68 1.93 -5.65
N VAL A 645 8.20 1.33 -4.56
CA VAL A 645 7.39 2.02 -3.56
C VAL A 645 8.16 3.16 -2.91
N ALA A 646 9.45 2.95 -2.59
CA ALA A 646 10.32 4.00 -2.04
C ALA A 646 10.46 5.20 -3.01
N HIS A 647 10.64 4.94 -4.29
CA HIS A 647 10.73 5.98 -5.32
C HIS A 647 9.42 6.78 -5.43
N GLU A 648 8.28 6.12 -5.49
CA GLU A 648 6.96 6.76 -5.60
C GLU A 648 6.58 7.58 -4.36
N THR A 649 6.98 7.11 -3.17
CA THR A 649 6.68 7.77 -1.89
C THR A 649 7.73 8.76 -1.45
N GLY A 650 8.92 8.75 -2.08
CA GLY A 650 10.07 9.59 -1.73
C GLY A 650 10.78 9.16 -0.45
N ILE A 651 10.58 7.93 0.01
CA ILE A 651 11.26 7.33 1.16
C ILE A 651 12.65 6.87 0.73
N LYS A 652 13.62 6.96 1.65
CA LYS A 652 14.98 6.45 1.43
C LYS A 652 14.97 4.93 1.36
N VAL A 653 15.85 4.34 0.54
CA VAL A 653 15.90 2.89 0.38
C VAL A 653 17.32 2.34 0.36
N ILE A 654 17.52 1.30 1.18
CA ILE A 654 18.67 0.42 1.15
C ILE A 654 18.23 -0.90 0.49
N TYR A 655 19.04 -1.43 -0.41
CA TYR A 655 18.82 -2.76 -0.97
C TYR A 655 20.03 -3.63 -0.77
N THR A 656 19.88 -4.75 -0.06
CA THR A 656 20.92 -5.78 0.08
C THR A 656 20.68 -6.91 -0.92
N ALA A 657 21.58 -7.03 -1.88
CA ALA A 657 21.60 -8.11 -2.85
C ALA A 657 22.38 -9.31 -2.31
N HIS A 658 21.69 -10.41 -2.01
CA HIS A 658 22.26 -11.67 -1.52
C HIS A 658 22.86 -12.55 -2.64
N GLY A 659 23.32 -11.93 -3.72
CA GLY A 659 23.86 -12.55 -4.92
C GLY A 659 22.98 -12.31 -6.15
N PHE A 660 23.50 -11.62 -7.15
CA PHE A 660 22.77 -11.36 -8.39
C PHE A 660 22.50 -12.67 -9.15
N HIS A 661 21.34 -12.72 -9.84
CA HIS A 661 20.99 -13.88 -10.68
C HIS A 661 21.78 -13.95 -12.00
N PHE A 662 22.55 -12.92 -12.31
CA PHE A 662 23.47 -12.79 -13.44
C PHE A 662 24.91 -12.67 -12.93
N TYR A 663 25.72 -13.62 -13.25
CA TYR A 663 27.10 -13.75 -12.80
C TYR A 663 28.00 -14.27 -13.93
N THR A 664 29.32 -14.22 -13.77
CA THR A 664 30.26 -14.68 -14.78
C THR A 664 30.09 -16.18 -15.01
N GLY A 665 29.81 -16.60 -16.24
CA GLY A 665 29.47 -17.98 -16.60
C GLY A 665 28.00 -18.37 -16.39
N GLY A 666 27.15 -17.45 -15.88
CA GLY A 666 25.74 -17.70 -15.68
C GLY A 666 24.91 -17.71 -16.95
N PRO A 667 23.68 -18.27 -16.93
CA PRO A 667 22.80 -18.40 -18.09
C PRO A 667 22.51 -17.06 -18.76
N LYS A 668 22.60 -16.99 -20.09
CA LYS A 668 22.31 -15.77 -20.89
C LYS A 668 20.89 -15.22 -20.63
N LYS A 669 19.91 -16.10 -20.41
CA LYS A 669 18.54 -15.73 -20.04
C LYS A 669 18.49 -14.86 -18.78
N ASN A 670 19.29 -15.18 -17.77
CA ASN A 670 19.34 -14.42 -16.53
C ASN A 670 19.93 -13.01 -16.75
N TRP A 671 20.91 -12.87 -17.62
CA TRP A 671 21.48 -11.59 -18.01
C TRP A 671 20.47 -10.72 -18.76
N MET A 672 19.64 -11.31 -19.62
CA MET A 672 18.62 -10.59 -20.39
C MET A 672 17.46 -10.10 -19.50
N ILE A 673 17.10 -10.81 -18.44
CA ILE A 673 15.95 -10.48 -17.58
C ILE A 673 16.37 -9.66 -16.37
N TYR A 674 17.28 -10.19 -15.55
CA TYR A 674 17.57 -9.59 -14.24
C TYR A 674 18.52 -8.40 -14.29
N TYR A 675 19.50 -8.40 -15.20
CA TYR A 675 20.48 -7.32 -15.29
C TYR A 675 19.86 -5.96 -15.63
N PRO A 676 18.98 -5.82 -16.67
CA PRO A 676 18.37 -4.53 -16.98
C PRO A 676 17.43 -4.04 -15.88
N ILE A 677 16.73 -4.94 -15.20
CA ILE A 677 15.86 -4.60 -14.08
C ILE A 677 16.69 -4.03 -12.91
N GLU A 678 17.74 -4.74 -12.49
CA GLU A 678 18.62 -4.28 -11.42
C GLU A 678 19.32 -2.96 -11.76
N LYS A 679 19.78 -2.80 -13.01
CA LYS A 679 20.39 -1.57 -13.49
C LYS A 679 19.41 -0.39 -13.50
N LEU A 680 18.16 -0.60 -13.89
CA LEU A 680 17.12 0.43 -13.85
C LEU A 680 16.81 0.84 -12.41
N LEU A 681 16.50 -0.12 -11.56
CA LEU A 681 16.12 0.11 -10.18
C LEU A 681 17.25 0.68 -9.32
N SER A 682 18.50 0.44 -9.71
CA SER A 682 19.65 1.05 -9.01
C SER A 682 19.60 2.58 -9.01
N ARG A 683 18.98 3.23 -10.02
CA ARG A 683 18.79 4.69 -10.06
C ARG A 683 17.90 5.22 -8.93
N TRP A 684 17.05 4.37 -8.36
CA TRP A 684 16.13 4.68 -7.27
C TRP A 684 16.65 4.20 -5.91
N THR A 685 17.90 3.70 -5.86
CA THR A 685 18.49 3.11 -4.66
C THR A 685 19.45 4.10 -4.01
N ASP A 686 19.23 4.42 -2.73
CA ASP A 686 20.15 5.28 -1.98
C ASP A 686 21.44 4.52 -1.66
N VAL A 687 21.34 3.31 -1.09
CA VAL A 687 22.50 2.44 -0.83
C VAL A 687 22.22 1.04 -1.38
N LEU A 688 23.07 0.60 -2.29
CA LEU A 688 23.09 -0.77 -2.80
C LEU A 688 24.21 -1.55 -2.08
N ILE A 689 23.82 -2.57 -1.33
CA ILE A 689 24.75 -3.45 -0.62
C ILE A 689 24.91 -4.75 -1.39
N THR A 690 26.12 -5.19 -1.58
CA THR A 690 26.48 -6.49 -2.15
C THR A 690 27.34 -7.30 -1.18
N ILE A 691 27.17 -8.63 -1.18
CA ILE A 691 27.78 -9.53 -0.20
C ILE A 691 29.01 -10.28 -0.72
N ASN A 692 29.38 -10.08 -1.99
CA ASN A 692 30.56 -10.65 -2.59
C ASN A 692 31.26 -9.63 -3.52
N LYS A 693 32.55 -9.83 -3.78
CA LYS A 693 33.40 -8.90 -4.54
C LYS A 693 33.03 -8.85 -6.03
N GLU A 694 32.57 -9.96 -6.63
CA GLU A 694 32.16 -9.99 -8.04
C GLU A 694 30.96 -9.06 -8.28
N ASP A 695 29.92 -9.22 -7.45
CA ASP A 695 28.72 -8.39 -7.53
C ASP A 695 29.02 -6.93 -7.18
N TYR A 696 29.88 -6.68 -6.18
CA TYR A 696 30.34 -5.33 -5.82
C TYR A 696 31.02 -4.64 -6.99
N GLY A 697 32.04 -5.29 -7.61
CA GLY A 697 32.77 -4.74 -8.73
C GLY A 697 31.84 -4.41 -9.90
N ARG A 698 30.90 -5.30 -10.19
CA ARG A 698 29.88 -5.10 -11.25
C ARG A 698 28.93 -3.96 -10.90
N ALA A 699 28.37 -3.93 -9.71
CA ALA A 699 27.46 -2.89 -9.28
C ALA A 699 28.13 -1.52 -9.27
N LYS A 700 29.32 -1.40 -8.73
CA LYS A 700 30.10 -0.15 -8.68
C LYS A 700 30.42 0.41 -10.07
N GLN A 701 30.69 -0.46 -11.06
CA GLN A 701 31.03 -0.04 -12.42
C GLN A 701 29.86 0.20 -13.35
N LYS A 702 28.74 -0.52 -13.16
CA LYS A 702 27.65 -0.59 -14.15
C LYS A 702 26.28 -0.09 -13.67
N PHE A 703 26.09 0.06 -12.36
CA PHE A 703 24.82 0.52 -11.77
C PHE A 703 24.91 1.97 -11.32
N HIS A 704 23.78 2.55 -10.94
CA HIS A 704 23.61 3.98 -10.68
C HIS A 704 23.02 4.27 -9.29
N ALA A 705 23.21 3.37 -8.31
CA ALA A 705 22.86 3.66 -6.93
C ALA A 705 23.66 4.87 -6.43
N LYS A 706 23.09 5.66 -5.52
CA LYS A 706 23.81 6.82 -4.98
C LYS A 706 25.08 6.38 -4.27
N GLU A 707 25.02 5.27 -3.57
CA GLU A 707 26.17 4.63 -2.97
C GLU A 707 26.11 3.11 -3.19
N THR A 708 27.27 2.48 -3.43
CA THR A 708 27.41 1.02 -3.49
C THR A 708 28.40 0.59 -2.44
N LYS A 709 27.98 -0.27 -1.52
CA LYS A 709 28.78 -0.81 -0.41
C LYS A 709 29.01 -2.29 -0.58
N TYR A 710 30.15 -2.74 -0.11
CA TYR A 710 30.49 -4.15 0.04
C TYR A 710 30.45 -4.51 1.53
N ILE A 711 29.76 -5.61 1.86
CA ILE A 711 29.88 -6.26 3.17
C ILE A 711 30.38 -7.69 2.97
N PRO A 712 31.18 -8.23 3.89
CA PRO A 712 31.68 -9.60 3.78
C PRO A 712 30.62 -10.63 4.18
N GLY A 713 29.52 -10.69 3.41
CA GLY A 713 28.37 -11.51 3.72
C GLY A 713 27.49 -10.93 4.82
N VAL A 714 26.63 -11.77 5.39
CA VAL A 714 25.81 -11.45 6.55
C VAL A 714 26.52 -11.70 7.87
N GLY A 715 27.77 -12.15 7.80
CA GLY A 715 28.59 -12.48 8.94
C GLY A 715 28.37 -13.91 9.48
N VAL A 716 29.37 -14.46 10.09
CA VAL A 716 29.36 -15.73 10.83
C VAL A 716 29.67 -15.46 12.28
N ASN A 717 28.92 -16.02 13.20
CA ASN A 717 29.23 -15.95 14.63
C ASN A 717 30.40 -16.94 14.94
N ILE A 718 31.61 -16.41 14.93
CA ILE A 718 32.83 -17.21 15.13
C ILE A 718 32.95 -17.69 16.58
N ASP A 719 32.50 -16.92 17.55
CA ASP A 719 32.56 -17.23 18.97
C ASP A 719 31.94 -18.59 19.30
N ARG A 720 30.91 -19.03 18.53
CA ARG A 720 30.29 -20.36 18.70
C ARG A 720 31.23 -21.53 18.43
N PHE A 721 32.31 -21.30 17.71
CA PHE A 721 33.32 -22.30 17.31
C PHE A 721 34.61 -22.20 18.13
N GLU A 722 34.71 -21.23 19.05
CA GLU A 722 35.85 -21.07 19.95
C GLU A 722 35.75 -21.99 21.19
N LEU A 723 35.80 -23.32 20.94
CA LEU A 723 35.71 -24.32 21.99
C LEU A 723 37.13 -24.77 22.46
N GLY A 724 37.22 -25.22 23.70
CA GLY A 724 38.42 -25.84 24.25
C GLY A 724 38.74 -27.18 23.58
N GLN A 725 40.01 -27.60 23.64
CA GLN A 725 40.43 -28.84 22.99
C GLN A 725 39.70 -30.06 23.55
N GLU A 726 39.51 -30.13 24.87
CA GLU A 726 38.81 -31.24 25.53
C GLU A 726 37.36 -31.33 25.07
N GLU A 727 36.69 -30.19 24.94
CA GLU A 727 35.30 -30.14 24.47
C GLU A 727 35.16 -30.58 23.02
N ARG A 728 36.08 -30.14 22.15
CA ARG A 728 36.14 -30.59 20.73
C ARG A 728 36.39 -32.12 20.63
N GLU A 729 37.31 -32.66 21.42
CA GLU A 729 37.59 -34.10 21.44
C GLU A 729 36.37 -34.88 21.94
N GLN A 730 35.67 -34.38 22.96
CA GLN A 730 34.42 -34.95 23.41
C GLN A 730 33.32 -34.91 22.36
N ASN A 731 33.11 -33.78 21.72
CA ASN A 731 32.15 -33.62 20.61
C ASN A 731 32.47 -34.60 19.48
N ARG A 732 33.73 -34.70 19.08
CA ARG A 732 34.20 -35.64 18.07
C ARG A 732 33.87 -37.09 18.41
N LYS A 733 34.15 -37.51 19.64
CA LYS A 733 33.86 -38.86 20.09
C LYS A 733 32.34 -39.12 20.07
N LEU A 734 31.54 -38.28 20.71
CA LEU A 734 30.10 -38.45 20.84
C LEU A 734 29.40 -38.51 19.47
N LYS A 735 29.75 -37.58 18.55
CA LYS A 735 29.12 -37.51 17.25
C LYS A 735 29.49 -38.68 16.33
N ARG A 736 30.77 -39.18 16.44
CA ARG A 736 31.17 -40.34 15.69
C ARG A 736 30.51 -41.62 16.19
N GLU A 737 30.33 -41.76 17.51
CA GLU A 737 29.55 -42.85 18.12
C GLU A 737 28.06 -42.75 17.68
N GLU A 738 27.45 -41.58 17.76
CA GLU A 738 26.05 -41.34 17.35
C GLU A 738 25.83 -41.75 15.89
N LEU A 739 26.77 -41.45 15.01
CA LEU A 739 26.63 -41.65 13.56
C LEU A 739 27.38 -42.92 13.06
N ALA A 740 27.74 -43.78 13.96
CA ALA A 740 28.37 -45.10 13.69
C ALA A 740 29.60 -45.01 12.78
N VAL A 741 30.47 -44.02 13.00
CA VAL A 741 31.75 -43.88 12.26
C VAL A 741 32.93 -44.35 13.12
N PRO A 742 33.81 -45.23 12.62
CA PRO A 742 35.01 -45.67 13.32
C PRO A 742 35.92 -44.46 13.69
N GLU A 743 36.65 -44.60 14.77
CA GLU A 743 37.53 -43.53 15.26
C GLU A 743 38.56 -43.08 14.20
N LYS A 744 39.08 -44.01 13.40
CA LYS A 744 40.03 -43.76 12.30
C LYS A 744 39.35 -43.39 10.97
N GLY A 745 38.03 -43.44 10.88
CA GLY A 745 37.26 -43.06 9.69
C GLY A 745 37.47 -41.61 9.28
N PHE A 746 37.60 -41.34 8.00
CA PHE A 746 37.71 -39.99 7.42
C PHE A 746 36.33 -39.45 7.06
N VAL A 747 35.89 -38.41 7.70
CA VAL A 747 34.52 -37.86 7.55
C VAL A 747 34.49 -36.59 6.72
N LEU A 748 33.76 -36.65 5.62
CA LEU A 748 33.35 -35.50 4.83
C LEU A 748 32.00 -34.95 5.37
N LEU A 749 31.91 -33.65 5.54
CA LEU A 749 30.69 -32.97 5.97
C LEU A 749 30.21 -31.99 4.90
N SER A 750 28.93 -31.97 4.59
CA SER A 750 28.32 -30.88 3.86
C SER A 750 27.06 -30.39 4.58
N VAL A 751 26.83 -29.07 4.56
CA VAL A 751 25.64 -28.44 5.15
C VAL A 751 24.96 -27.57 4.12
N GLY A 752 23.66 -27.80 3.88
CA GLY A 752 22.84 -27.02 2.95
C GLY A 752 21.64 -27.77 2.42
N GLU A 753 20.72 -27.05 1.78
CA GLU A 753 19.55 -27.65 1.14
C GLU A 753 19.95 -28.70 0.10
N LEU A 754 19.21 -29.80 0.03
CA LEU A 754 19.42 -30.86 -0.98
C LEU A 754 18.73 -30.44 -2.27
N GLN A 755 19.41 -29.63 -3.06
CA GLN A 755 18.95 -29.04 -4.33
C GLN A 755 20.01 -29.14 -5.42
N ASP A 756 19.63 -29.08 -6.69
CA ASP A 756 20.57 -29.18 -7.84
C ASP A 756 21.73 -28.16 -7.75
N ARG A 757 21.45 -26.94 -7.29
CA ARG A 757 22.49 -25.92 -7.18
C ARG A 757 23.57 -26.21 -6.14
N LYS A 758 23.25 -27.01 -5.12
CA LYS A 758 24.20 -27.41 -4.05
C LYS A 758 25.02 -28.65 -4.43
N ASN A 759 24.53 -29.44 -5.39
CA ASN A 759 25.25 -30.47 -6.12
C ASN A 759 25.92 -31.55 -5.27
N GLN A 760 25.33 -31.94 -4.13
CA GLN A 760 25.85 -33.05 -3.31
C GLN A 760 25.96 -34.38 -4.10
N ARG A 761 25.22 -34.51 -5.21
CA ARG A 761 25.26 -35.65 -6.13
C ARG A 761 26.67 -35.97 -6.62
N VAL A 762 27.53 -34.97 -6.85
CA VAL A 762 28.93 -35.18 -7.31
C VAL A 762 29.78 -35.88 -6.26
N VAL A 763 29.51 -35.58 -4.98
CA VAL A 763 30.21 -36.23 -3.85
C VAL A 763 29.83 -37.69 -3.76
N ILE A 764 28.53 -38.02 -3.86
CA ILE A 764 28.02 -39.42 -3.85
C ILE A 764 28.66 -40.23 -4.98
N LYS A 765 28.71 -39.68 -6.20
CA LYS A 765 29.34 -40.32 -7.35
C LYS A 765 30.86 -40.53 -7.16
N ALA A 766 31.55 -39.51 -6.67
CA ALA A 766 32.99 -39.59 -6.42
C ALA A 766 33.33 -40.66 -5.38
N LEU A 767 32.55 -40.80 -4.32
CA LEU A 767 32.72 -41.83 -3.29
C LEU A 767 32.48 -43.24 -3.85
N HIS A 768 31.50 -43.41 -4.73
CA HIS A 768 31.28 -44.67 -5.43
C HIS A 768 32.49 -45.08 -6.27
N GLU A 769 33.08 -44.13 -7.03
CA GLU A 769 34.25 -44.41 -7.86
C GLU A 769 35.56 -44.61 -7.04
N LEU A 770 35.68 -43.92 -5.92
CA LEU A 770 36.83 -44.10 -5.01
C LEU A 770 36.82 -45.46 -4.33
N ASN A 771 35.66 -45.98 -4.00
CA ASN A 771 35.43 -47.27 -3.33
C ASN A 771 36.38 -47.48 -2.11
N ASN A 772 36.62 -46.41 -1.33
CA ASN A 772 37.48 -46.44 -0.16
C ASN A 772 36.68 -46.74 1.11
N PRO A 773 37.04 -47.86 1.87
CA PRO A 773 36.26 -48.25 3.05
C PRO A 773 36.35 -47.29 4.22
N ASP A 774 37.35 -46.40 4.27
CA ASP A 774 37.63 -45.53 5.40
C ASP A 774 36.99 -44.16 5.27
N ILE A 775 36.36 -43.85 4.12
CA ILE A 775 35.77 -42.53 3.85
C ILE A 775 34.26 -42.55 4.08
N TYR A 776 33.78 -41.61 4.90
CA TYR A 776 32.38 -41.41 5.28
C TYR A 776 31.91 -40.05 4.83
N TYR A 777 30.60 -39.89 4.56
CA TYR A 777 30.04 -38.62 4.16
C TYR A 777 28.73 -38.33 4.89
N TRP A 778 28.68 -37.20 5.55
CA TRP A 778 27.51 -36.65 6.21
C TRP A 778 26.94 -35.47 5.42
N ALA A 779 25.71 -35.60 4.95
CA ALA A 779 25.00 -34.54 4.25
C ALA A 779 23.88 -34.03 5.14
N VAL A 780 24.06 -32.80 5.64
CA VAL A 780 23.11 -32.11 6.50
C VAL A 780 22.22 -31.20 5.66
N GLY A 781 20.91 -31.36 5.78
CA GLY A 781 19.90 -30.52 5.13
C GLY A 781 18.66 -31.30 4.69
N LYS A 782 17.60 -30.56 4.37
CA LYS A 782 16.39 -31.06 3.73
C LYS A 782 16.30 -30.49 2.31
N GLY A 783 15.53 -31.09 1.45
CA GLY A 783 15.32 -30.57 0.10
C GLY A 783 14.64 -31.57 -0.82
N GLU A 784 14.29 -31.13 -2.01
CA GLU A 784 13.57 -31.89 -3.01
C GLU A 784 14.33 -33.13 -3.52
N LEU A 785 15.65 -33.09 -3.43
CA LEU A 785 16.50 -34.21 -3.88
C LEU A 785 16.78 -35.28 -2.82
N PHE A 786 16.18 -35.17 -1.62
CA PHE A 786 16.41 -36.14 -0.54
C PHE A 786 16.13 -37.58 -0.97
N THR A 787 14.96 -37.83 -1.54
CA THR A 787 14.57 -39.19 -2.01
C THR A 787 15.48 -39.68 -3.15
N GLU A 788 15.84 -38.79 -4.08
CA GLU A 788 16.75 -39.15 -5.18
C GLU A 788 18.13 -39.53 -4.65
N TYR A 789 18.66 -38.81 -3.68
CA TYR A 789 19.95 -39.13 -3.07
C TYR A 789 19.91 -40.44 -2.27
N GLN A 790 18.81 -40.74 -1.57
CA GLN A 790 18.62 -42.06 -0.94
C GLN A 790 18.69 -43.20 -1.98
N GLN A 791 17.96 -43.07 -3.09
CA GLN A 791 17.98 -44.04 -4.16
C GLN A 791 19.37 -44.20 -4.80
N LEU A 792 20.10 -43.09 -4.94
CA LEU A 792 21.46 -43.13 -5.52
C LEU A 792 22.45 -43.80 -4.57
N ILE A 793 22.38 -43.53 -3.27
CA ILE A 793 23.18 -44.17 -2.23
C ILE A 793 22.91 -45.67 -2.19
N GLU A 794 21.67 -46.07 -2.27
CA GLU A 794 21.27 -47.48 -2.31
C GLU A 794 21.78 -48.20 -3.58
N LYS A 795 21.60 -47.57 -4.74
CA LYS A 795 22.05 -48.09 -6.04
C LYS A 795 23.57 -48.34 -6.06
N TYR A 796 24.33 -47.45 -5.37
CA TYR A 796 25.78 -47.55 -5.32
C TYR A 796 26.33 -48.38 -4.15
N GLY A 797 25.43 -48.92 -3.30
CA GLY A 797 25.84 -49.76 -2.15
C GLY A 797 26.54 -48.97 -1.06
N LEU A 798 26.25 -47.67 -0.89
CA LEU A 798 26.97 -46.75 0.02
C LEU A 798 26.20 -46.45 1.32
N LYS A 799 25.21 -47.28 1.70
CA LYS A 799 24.35 -47.04 2.89
C LYS A 799 25.17 -46.92 4.18
N ASP A 800 26.26 -47.72 4.31
CA ASP A 800 27.10 -47.67 5.51
C ASP A 800 28.16 -46.56 5.48
N LYS A 801 28.23 -45.80 4.40
CA LYS A 801 29.24 -44.76 4.17
C LYS A 801 28.64 -43.34 4.07
N ILE A 802 27.41 -43.21 3.64
CA ILE A 802 26.77 -41.92 3.43
C ILE A 802 25.52 -41.82 4.27
N THR A 803 25.44 -40.81 5.12
CA THR A 803 24.27 -40.52 5.96
C THR A 803 23.66 -39.19 5.60
N LEU A 804 22.36 -39.20 5.19
CA LEU A 804 21.56 -38.02 5.00
C LEU A 804 20.92 -37.63 6.35
N LEU A 805 21.50 -36.61 7.03
CA LEU A 805 21.15 -36.26 8.42
C LEU A 805 19.86 -35.45 8.57
N GLY A 806 19.27 -35.01 7.48
CA GLY A 806 18.14 -34.08 7.56
C GLY A 806 18.54 -32.71 8.13
N PHE A 807 17.62 -31.99 8.70
CA PHE A 807 17.89 -30.72 9.35
C PHE A 807 18.50 -30.92 10.72
N ARG A 808 19.66 -30.26 10.96
CA ARG A 808 20.42 -30.33 12.23
C ARG A 808 20.71 -28.91 12.73
N THR A 809 20.82 -28.76 14.03
CA THR A 809 21.19 -27.50 14.73
C THR A 809 22.56 -27.57 15.42
N ASP A 810 23.08 -28.75 15.61
CA ASP A 810 24.38 -29.07 16.22
C ASP A 810 25.53 -29.04 15.18
N ILE A 811 25.59 -27.92 14.43
CA ILE A 811 26.59 -27.76 13.35
C ILE A 811 28.03 -27.67 13.91
N VAL A 812 28.20 -27.09 15.10
CA VAL A 812 29.52 -26.95 15.74
C VAL A 812 30.09 -28.33 16.06
N GLU A 813 29.30 -29.17 16.70
CA GLU A 813 29.69 -30.54 17.10
C GLU A 813 29.96 -31.44 15.87
N LEU A 814 29.17 -31.25 14.80
CA LEU A 814 29.41 -31.95 13.54
C LEU A 814 30.70 -31.49 12.86
N CYS A 815 31.07 -30.21 12.95
CA CYS A 815 32.31 -29.68 12.45
C CYS A 815 33.49 -30.24 13.25
N ASP A 816 33.41 -30.33 14.58
CA ASP A 816 34.42 -30.93 15.42
C ASP A 816 34.64 -32.41 15.10
N ALA A 817 33.60 -33.13 14.71
CA ALA A 817 33.63 -34.56 14.38
C ALA A 817 34.11 -34.87 12.95
N ALA A 818 34.01 -33.91 12.02
CA ALA A 818 34.41 -34.04 10.63
C ALA A 818 35.92 -33.84 10.42
N ASP A 819 36.44 -34.26 9.28
CA ASP A 819 37.84 -34.08 8.87
C ASP A 819 37.98 -33.11 7.69
N CYS A 820 36.91 -32.91 6.93
CA CYS A 820 36.92 -32.01 5.78
C CYS A 820 35.47 -31.60 5.44
N PHE A 821 35.30 -30.35 5.10
CA PHE A 821 34.01 -29.82 4.62
C PHE A 821 33.95 -29.80 3.10
N VAL A 822 32.83 -30.26 2.53
CA VAL A 822 32.64 -30.33 1.07
C VAL A 822 31.50 -29.44 0.63
N HIS A 823 31.78 -28.48 -0.30
CA HIS A 823 30.80 -27.51 -0.80
C HIS A 823 30.86 -27.36 -2.33
N PRO A 824 30.28 -28.30 -3.09
CA PRO A 824 30.39 -28.34 -4.55
C PRO A 824 29.29 -27.50 -5.24
N SER A 825 28.83 -26.41 -4.64
CA SER A 825 27.76 -25.57 -5.18
C SER A 825 28.11 -25.03 -6.55
N VAL A 826 27.20 -25.14 -7.52
CA VAL A 826 27.38 -24.57 -8.87
C VAL A 826 27.16 -23.06 -8.90
N ARG A 827 26.52 -22.51 -7.88
CA ARG A 827 26.29 -21.07 -7.66
C ARG A 827 26.09 -20.79 -6.19
N GLU A 828 26.76 -19.71 -5.69
CA GLU A 828 26.58 -19.26 -4.32
C GLU A 828 26.74 -17.74 -4.20
N GLY A 829 25.91 -17.08 -3.41
CA GLY A 829 26.07 -15.64 -3.11
C GLY A 829 27.36 -15.38 -2.31
N LEU A 830 27.51 -16.06 -1.19
CA LEU A 830 28.71 -16.17 -0.41
C LEU A 830 28.83 -17.57 0.22
N GLY A 831 27.75 -18.09 0.81
CA GLY A 831 27.71 -19.37 1.51
C GLY A 831 28.14 -19.26 2.96
N ILE A 832 27.21 -19.38 3.91
CA ILE A 832 27.49 -19.32 5.34
C ILE A 832 28.14 -20.62 5.81
N ALA A 833 27.62 -21.78 5.38
CA ALA A 833 28.05 -23.09 5.86
C ALA A 833 29.56 -23.37 5.66
N PRO A 834 30.20 -23.05 4.50
CA PRO A 834 31.64 -23.18 4.40
C PRO A 834 32.42 -22.23 5.34
N LEU A 835 31.89 -21.04 5.60
CA LEU A 835 32.52 -20.12 6.56
C LEU A 835 32.38 -20.61 8.00
N GLU A 836 31.25 -21.22 8.37
CA GLU A 836 31.09 -21.92 9.65
C GLU A 836 32.08 -23.08 9.79
N ALA A 837 32.24 -23.89 8.74
CA ALA A 837 33.25 -24.96 8.72
C ALA A 837 34.68 -24.41 8.86
N MET A 838 35.00 -23.27 8.23
CA MET A 838 36.28 -22.59 8.40
C MET A 838 36.48 -22.08 9.84
N ALA A 839 35.40 -21.61 10.51
CA ALA A 839 35.43 -21.22 11.92
C ALA A 839 35.67 -22.43 12.84
N GLY A 840 35.22 -23.63 12.48
CA GLY A 840 35.58 -24.90 13.10
C GLY A 840 36.97 -25.38 12.77
N GLY A 841 37.72 -24.71 11.89
CA GLY A 841 39.07 -25.11 11.49
C GLY A 841 39.13 -26.22 10.44
N LEU A 842 38.02 -26.51 9.75
CA LEU A 842 38.00 -27.56 8.73
C LEU A 842 38.67 -27.09 7.42
N PRO A 843 39.44 -27.96 6.74
CA PRO A 843 39.84 -27.75 5.36
C PRO A 843 38.62 -27.90 4.43
N LEU A 844 38.65 -27.20 3.29
CA LEU A 844 37.51 -27.19 2.36
C LEU A 844 37.81 -27.97 1.07
N ILE A 845 36.81 -28.66 0.55
CA ILE A 845 36.71 -28.99 -0.86
C ILE A 845 35.53 -28.15 -1.39
N SER A 846 35.81 -27.12 -2.16
CA SER A 846 34.75 -26.20 -2.61
C SER A 846 34.88 -25.88 -4.09
N SER A 847 33.75 -25.57 -4.72
CA SER A 847 33.77 -25.01 -6.07
C SER A 847 34.38 -23.61 -6.08
N TYR A 848 35.00 -23.23 -7.19
CA TYR A 848 35.62 -21.92 -7.37
C TYR A 848 34.66 -20.99 -8.15
N VAL A 849 33.52 -20.63 -7.54
CA VAL A 849 32.45 -19.86 -8.18
C VAL A 849 32.01 -18.69 -7.32
N ASN A 850 31.59 -17.62 -7.96
CA ASN A 850 30.96 -16.42 -7.32
C ASN A 850 31.62 -16.00 -5.99
N GLY A 851 30.81 -15.84 -4.94
CA GLY A 851 31.26 -15.39 -3.64
C GLY A 851 32.17 -16.36 -2.89
N ILE A 852 32.20 -17.67 -3.25
CA ILE A 852 33.14 -18.64 -2.68
C ILE A 852 34.59 -18.22 -2.96
N LYS A 853 34.87 -17.58 -4.08
CA LYS A 853 36.19 -17.02 -4.44
C LYS A 853 36.72 -15.97 -3.46
N ASP A 854 35.82 -15.36 -2.69
CA ASP A 854 36.21 -14.29 -1.75
C ASP A 854 36.98 -14.79 -0.55
N TYR A 855 36.85 -16.10 -0.21
CA TYR A 855 37.49 -16.72 0.96
C TYR A 855 38.23 -18.03 0.66
N THR A 856 38.13 -18.56 -0.57
CA THR A 856 38.82 -19.79 -0.93
C THR A 856 39.97 -19.55 -1.90
N GLU A 857 41.07 -20.27 -1.67
CA GLU A 857 42.25 -20.31 -2.53
C GLU A 857 42.80 -21.73 -2.57
N ASN A 858 43.03 -22.21 -3.78
CA ASN A 858 43.51 -23.59 -3.96
C ASN A 858 44.88 -23.82 -3.31
N GLY A 859 44.98 -24.84 -2.49
CA GLY A 859 46.18 -25.15 -1.73
C GLY A 859 46.37 -24.38 -0.42
N VAL A 860 45.53 -23.36 -0.17
CA VAL A 860 45.55 -22.53 1.05
C VAL A 860 44.35 -22.86 1.95
N SER A 861 43.14 -22.77 1.43
CA SER A 861 41.91 -23.09 2.16
C SER A 861 41.51 -24.58 2.04
N GLY A 862 42.08 -25.26 1.05
CA GLY A 862 41.80 -26.63 0.70
C GLY A 862 41.93 -26.88 -0.80
N CYS A 863 41.05 -27.69 -1.39
CA CYS A 863 40.95 -27.95 -2.82
C CYS A 863 39.85 -27.16 -3.45
N CYS A 864 40.12 -26.39 -4.51
CA CYS A 864 39.13 -25.68 -5.28
C CYS A 864 38.83 -26.42 -6.59
N LEU A 865 37.55 -26.74 -6.79
CA LEU A 865 37.03 -27.36 -8.03
C LEU A 865 36.81 -26.27 -9.07
N ILE A 866 37.39 -26.41 -10.25
CA ILE A 866 37.19 -25.50 -11.38
C ILE A 866 35.83 -25.81 -12.03
N ASP A 867 35.58 -27.10 -12.28
CA ASP A 867 34.28 -27.62 -12.70
C ASP A 867 33.57 -28.34 -11.53
N PRO A 868 32.61 -27.72 -10.87
CA PRO A 868 31.88 -28.33 -9.75
C PRO A 868 31.07 -29.58 -10.15
N LEU A 869 30.82 -29.82 -11.43
CA LEU A 869 30.10 -31.00 -11.93
C LEU A 869 31.04 -32.19 -12.21
N SER A 870 32.35 -31.97 -12.19
CA SER A 870 33.37 -32.98 -12.47
C SER A 870 33.53 -33.97 -11.31
N VAL A 871 33.08 -35.21 -11.53
CA VAL A 871 33.29 -36.32 -10.59
C VAL A 871 34.80 -36.63 -10.41
N GLU A 872 35.57 -36.49 -11.47
CA GLU A 872 37.02 -36.77 -11.44
C GLU A 872 37.78 -35.70 -10.62
N GLU A 873 37.43 -34.41 -10.73
CA GLU A 873 38.02 -33.37 -9.88
C GLU A 873 37.66 -33.60 -8.41
N MET A 874 36.42 -33.91 -8.10
CA MET A 874 35.91 -34.20 -6.76
C MET A 874 36.66 -35.41 -6.16
N LYS A 875 36.80 -36.48 -6.92
CA LYS A 875 37.54 -37.68 -6.53
C LYS A 875 38.97 -37.38 -6.15
N LYS A 876 39.70 -36.66 -7.02
CA LYS A 876 41.11 -36.24 -6.74
C LYS A 876 41.22 -35.36 -5.51
N ALA A 877 40.26 -34.46 -5.32
CA ALA A 877 40.24 -33.58 -4.15
C ALA A 877 40.00 -34.36 -2.85
N ILE A 878 39.03 -35.30 -2.86
CA ILE A 878 38.75 -36.16 -1.69
C ILE A 878 39.98 -37.03 -1.37
N GLN A 879 40.58 -37.67 -2.38
CA GLN A 879 41.77 -38.53 -2.21
C GLN A 879 42.92 -37.72 -1.64
N LYS A 880 43.23 -36.52 -2.16
CA LYS A 880 44.25 -35.62 -1.65
C LYS A 880 44.04 -35.24 -0.19
N MET A 881 42.77 -34.96 0.18
CA MET A 881 42.41 -34.64 1.55
C MET A 881 42.57 -35.86 2.48
N TYR A 882 42.19 -37.06 2.01
CA TYR A 882 42.32 -38.28 2.76
C TYR A 882 43.80 -38.66 3.04
N GLU A 883 44.63 -38.62 2.03
CA GLU A 883 46.03 -39.09 2.08
C GLU A 883 46.96 -38.10 2.82
N ASN A 884 46.69 -36.79 2.79
CA ASN A 884 47.66 -35.80 3.28
C ASN A 884 47.17 -35.05 4.53
N VAL A 885 47.48 -35.61 5.68
CA VAL A 885 47.14 -35.06 7.01
C VAL A 885 47.74 -33.67 7.25
N GLU A 886 48.99 -33.47 6.87
CA GLU A 886 49.71 -32.18 7.06
C GLU A 886 49.09 -31.09 6.18
N PHE A 887 48.68 -31.44 4.97
CA PHE A 887 47.95 -30.53 4.09
C PHE A 887 46.60 -30.07 4.73
N ARG A 888 45.83 -31.03 5.27
CA ARG A 888 44.57 -30.71 5.97
C ARG A 888 44.80 -29.75 7.14
N LYS A 889 45.76 -30.07 8.02
CA LYS A 889 46.08 -29.24 9.18
C LYS A 889 46.48 -27.82 8.78
N LYS A 890 47.35 -27.67 7.78
CA LYS A 890 47.75 -26.37 7.25
C LYS A 890 46.59 -25.57 6.71
N CYS A 891 45.70 -26.19 5.93
CA CYS A 891 44.51 -25.56 5.40
C CYS A 891 43.57 -25.14 6.52
N GLY A 892 43.31 -25.97 7.52
CA GLY A 892 42.50 -25.64 8.68
C GLY A 892 43.01 -24.40 9.44
N ILE A 893 44.30 -24.32 9.70
CA ILE A 893 44.94 -23.15 10.34
C ILE A 893 44.75 -21.87 9.50
N ASN A 894 44.90 -21.97 8.17
CA ASN A 894 44.70 -20.84 7.29
C ASN A 894 43.23 -20.41 7.28
N ASN A 895 42.28 -21.36 7.32
CA ASN A 895 40.84 -21.10 7.35
C ASN A 895 40.45 -20.35 8.63
N LEU A 896 40.95 -20.72 9.80
CA LEU A 896 40.77 -19.99 11.06
C LEU A 896 41.23 -18.52 10.97
N LYS A 897 42.30 -18.23 10.21
CA LYS A 897 42.76 -16.85 10.00
C LYS A 897 41.87 -16.11 9.00
N THR A 898 41.46 -16.79 7.93
CA THR A 898 40.68 -16.19 6.84
C THR A 898 39.28 -15.82 7.28
N VAL A 899 38.64 -16.70 8.08
CA VAL A 899 37.24 -16.51 8.49
C VAL A 899 37.02 -15.28 9.38
N LYS A 900 38.05 -14.82 10.11
CA LYS A 900 37.98 -13.61 10.95
C LYS A 900 37.50 -12.37 10.20
N ARG A 901 37.73 -12.29 8.89
CA ARG A 901 37.24 -11.18 8.05
C ARG A 901 35.74 -11.23 7.85
N PHE A 902 35.13 -12.40 8.07
CA PHE A 902 33.70 -12.67 7.87
C PHE A 902 32.93 -12.78 9.20
N ASP A 903 33.55 -12.34 10.30
CA ASP A 903 32.90 -12.27 11.59
C ASP A 903 31.66 -11.36 11.51
N ILE A 904 30.56 -11.79 12.12
CA ILE A 904 29.33 -11.02 12.21
C ILE A 904 29.58 -9.64 12.83
N LYS A 905 30.49 -9.53 13.79
CA LYS A 905 30.86 -8.26 14.42
C LYS A 905 31.36 -7.21 13.42
N ASN A 906 32.18 -7.64 12.44
CA ASN A 906 32.65 -6.74 11.38
C ASN A 906 31.52 -6.30 10.45
N THR A 907 30.62 -7.22 10.12
CA THR A 907 29.43 -6.90 9.31
C THR A 907 28.51 -5.94 10.03
N ASP A 908 28.29 -6.15 11.32
CA ASP A 908 27.44 -5.32 12.17
C ASP A 908 27.98 -3.88 12.29
N GLU A 909 29.29 -3.71 12.43
CA GLU A 909 29.91 -2.37 12.42
C GLU A 909 29.69 -1.64 11.09
N ILE A 910 29.90 -2.32 9.95
CA ILE A 910 29.68 -1.72 8.63
C ILE A 910 28.19 -1.38 8.46
N MET A 911 27.28 -2.25 8.89
CA MET A 911 25.83 -1.99 8.80
C MET A 911 25.40 -0.82 9.70
N LYS A 912 25.99 -0.70 10.90
CA LYS A 912 25.76 0.43 11.78
C LYS A 912 26.20 1.75 11.14
N ASP A 913 27.35 1.77 10.48
CA ASP A 913 27.84 2.94 9.74
C ASP A 913 26.90 3.30 8.57
N ILE A 914 26.39 2.30 7.86
CA ILE A 914 25.42 2.53 6.77
C ILE A 914 24.12 3.13 7.33
N TYR A 915 23.57 2.58 8.41
CA TYR A 915 22.34 3.09 9.01
C TYR A 915 22.51 4.49 9.62
N SER A 916 23.70 4.82 10.14
CA SER A 916 23.98 6.14 10.72
C SER A 916 23.83 7.30 9.71
N GLN A 917 23.97 7.04 8.42
CA GLN A 917 23.78 8.02 7.36
C GLN A 917 22.31 8.47 7.21
N PHE A 918 21.39 7.75 7.82
CA PHE A 918 19.96 8.03 7.78
C PHE A 918 19.39 8.56 9.11
N LEU A 919 20.24 8.77 10.12
CA LEU A 919 19.91 9.36 11.43
C LEU A 919 19.48 10.83 11.37
#